data_40c1d67927238a8663b271850f432e9a
#
_entry.id   40c1d67927238a8663b271850f432e9a
#
_cell.length_a   1.000
_cell.length_b   1.000
_cell.length_c   1.000
_cell.angle_alpha   90.00
_cell.angle_beta   90.00
_cell.angle_gamma   90.00
#
_symmetry.space_group_name_H-M   'P 1'
#
loop_
_entity.id
_entity.type
_entity.pdbx_description
1 polymer ?
#
loop_
_entity_poly.entity_id
_entity_poly.type
_entity_poly.pdbx_seq_one_letter_code
_entity_poly.pdbx_strand_id
1 'polypeptide(L)'
;MGQKIDIINNWNLNKLFSNLENGNFKIPKFQREYVWEKSKIVKLLNSIYKQYPIGSFFIWEAGKEYADFCRHIEELGLPEAPESNMFSFILDGQQRITSLYVALKKKATTKADYTNICFNLRECEFHIPKLRADEFDIPAWKLLDSKENSNIVRELVVNGHLDLCDNWQNCSEVFNQYPISIIKTSNMDLEEVVEIFERINQGGKRLSLFDLVAASVWASDFDLRDNIKVFNKEDKVKIFGEIDNEVFTQSLSLNAFGDCTNKVQLRLRSDDCKQIWDKTLNSIRLAIDYVKKSYGVLRWDFIPYSAFIPIIQYYMYKNNGKKISAEHKPYIDNWFWTSTFSQHYSSSTLTKMKEDAVWVDKLLNGTYEENTHNISLTVKDLAKIKMNNASVIKNGVLCIMALNSPVDFSNGESVSLDNTNISRSNAKENHHFFPFSLQREFGTNNDGINLLLNFAFISKSLNGEILNKKPSIYLKDYASRNKNITENLQTHFINEKAYQYAQQDRYEDFIQERGVEILRKIHSYTKTENNPIDDTDTAIDVDDNTTSVIPKRRATFSINGEGTYPLGRTVLEVIKRYVSMHPGITFAELREVFPNSIRNTNIDYRGCFTTIEDALSGKDKRHFIDEEDVIHLKDCNIAVSTEWGAGPMYSTFCECAKEQGYLIEKTM
;
A
#
# COMPACT_ATOMS: atom_id res chain seq x y z
N MET A 1 23.23 7.69 -38.43
CA MET A 1 22.72 7.61 -37.07
C MET A 1 23.88 7.25 -36.18
N GLY A 2 24.20 8.09 -35.17
CA GLY A 2 25.24 7.77 -34.17
C GLY A 2 24.81 6.60 -33.30
N GLN A 3 25.80 5.89 -32.73
CA GLN A 3 25.53 4.82 -31.77
C GLN A 3 24.79 5.39 -30.54
N LYS A 4 23.61 4.85 -30.24
CA LYS A 4 22.75 5.36 -29.14
C LYS A 4 23.10 4.73 -27.78
N ILE A 5 23.83 3.61 -27.77
CA ILE A 5 24.17 2.86 -26.56
C ILE A 5 25.66 2.54 -26.52
N ASP A 6 26.31 2.80 -25.39
CA ASP A 6 27.72 2.45 -25.12
C ASP A 6 27.78 1.69 -23.78
N ILE A 7 28.63 0.63 -23.73
CA ILE A 7 28.79 -0.21 -22.54
C ILE A 7 30.21 -0.02 -22.01
N ILE A 8 30.30 0.52 -20.79
CA ILE A 8 31.55 0.84 -20.12
C ILE A 8 31.77 -0.17 -18.97
N ASN A 9 32.78 -1.01 -19.06
CA ASN A 9 33.06 -2.07 -18.09
C ASN A 9 34.38 -1.86 -17.30
N ASN A 10 35.06 -0.74 -17.49
CA ASN A 10 36.37 -0.45 -16.89
C ASN A 10 36.28 0.53 -15.70
N TRP A 11 35.16 0.62 -15.06
CA TRP A 11 34.98 1.47 -13.87
C TRP A 11 35.03 0.62 -12.59
N ASN A 12 35.43 1.29 -11.51
CA ASN A 12 35.38 0.78 -10.14
C ASN A 12 34.66 1.81 -9.24
N LEU A 13 34.49 1.51 -7.94
CA LEU A 13 33.83 2.38 -6.99
C LEU A 13 34.52 3.76 -6.87
N ASN A 14 35.84 3.81 -6.88
CA ASN A 14 36.57 5.07 -6.79
C ASN A 14 36.30 5.98 -7.98
N LYS A 15 36.29 5.46 -9.19
CA LYS A 15 35.99 6.21 -10.41
C LYS A 15 34.51 6.68 -10.42
N LEU A 16 33.60 5.82 -9.96
CA LEU A 16 32.18 6.17 -9.81
C LEU A 16 31.99 7.33 -8.85
N PHE A 17 32.61 7.28 -7.65
CA PHE A 17 32.50 8.32 -6.64
C PHE A 17 33.20 9.61 -7.05
N SER A 18 34.34 9.53 -7.72
CA SER A 18 35.02 10.73 -8.26
C SER A 18 34.12 11.49 -9.24
N ASN A 19 33.38 10.79 -10.09
CA ASN A 19 32.42 11.42 -11.01
C ASN A 19 31.22 12.05 -10.28
N LEU A 20 30.76 11.44 -9.18
CA LEU A 20 29.75 12.05 -8.31
C LEU A 20 30.27 13.33 -7.61
N GLU A 21 31.46 13.23 -7.01
CA GLU A 21 32.11 14.31 -6.28
C GLU A 21 32.50 15.49 -7.19
N ASN A 22 32.78 15.23 -8.46
CA ASN A 22 33.04 16.26 -9.48
C ASN A 22 31.74 16.82 -10.10
N GLY A 23 30.56 16.39 -9.66
CA GLY A 23 29.30 16.86 -10.19
C GLY A 23 28.94 16.37 -11.60
N ASN A 24 29.70 15.41 -12.16
CA ASN A 24 29.46 14.87 -13.51
C ASN A 24 28.19 14.03 -13.57
N PHE A 25 27.82 13.37 -12.47
CA PHE A 25 26.57 12.60 -12.36
C PHE A 25 25.49 13.36 -11.66
N LYS A 26 24.32 13.33 -12.23
CA LYS A 26 23.10 13.96 -11.74
C LYS A 26 21.99 12.93 -11.63
N ILE A 27 21.06 13.20 -10.74
CA ILE A 27 19.84 12.41 -10.61
C ILE A 27 18.71 13.23 -11.21
N PRO A 28 17.95 12.66 -12.17
CA PRO A 28 16.80 13.35 -12.72
C PRO A 28 15.73 13.60 -11.66
N LYS A 29 15.04 14.75 -11.71
CA LYS A 29 13.96 15.10 -10.77
C LYS A 29 12.79 14.11 -10.77
N PHE A 30 12.57 13.38 -11.87
CA PHE A 30 11.51 12.39 -11.95
C PHE A 30 11.80 11.11 -11.17
N GLN A 31 13.05 10.86 -10.76
CA GLN A 31 13.35 9.70 -9.92
C GLN A 31 12.87 9.94 -8.49
N ARG A 32 12.38 8.87 -7.86
CA ARG A 32 11.94 8.89 -6.45
C ARG A 32 13.07 9.25 -5.50
N GLU A 33 12.70 9.72 -4.33
CA GLU A 33 13.63 9.97 -3.24
C GLU A 33 14.39 8.71 -2.80
N TYR A 34 15.53 8.91 -2.15
CA TYR A 34 16.28 7.83 -1.54
C TYR A 34 15.47 7.21 -0.39
N VAL A 35 15.23 5.89 -0.48
CA VAL A 35 14.34 5.18 0.44
C VAL A 35 14.94 3.88 1.00
N TRP A 36 16.21 3.56 0.67
CA TRP A 36 16.80 2.33 1.13
C TRP A 36 17.09 2.35 2.62
N GLU A 37 16.66 1.30 3.30
CA GLU A 37 16.98 1.04 4.70
C GLU A 37 18.39 0.47 4.85
N LYS A 38 18.99 0.65 6.02
CA LYS A 38 20.34 0.14 6.33
C LYS A 38 20.52 -1.35 6.05
N SER A 39 19.48 -2.16 6.29
CA SER A 39 19.49 -3.60 6.01
C SER A 39 19.72 -3.93 4.54
N LYS A 40 19.22 -3.13 3.63
CA LYS A 40 19.46 -3.28 2.18
C LYS A 40 20.86 -2.86 1.80
N ILE A 41 21.42 -1.84 2.44
CA ILE A 41 22.80 -1.40 2.23
C ILE A 41 23.77 -2.49 2.68
N VAL A 42 23.54 -3.06 3.87
CA VAL A 42 24.35 -4.19 4.36
C VAL A 42 24.34 -5.35 3.38
N LYS A 43 23.17 -5.72 2.83
CA LYS A 43 23.08 -6.77 1.79
C LYS A 43 23.86 -6.42 0.54
N LEU A 44 23.81 -5.15 0.11
CA LEU A 44 24.57 -4.68 -1.06
C LEU A 44 26.07 -4.76 -0.83
N LEU A 45 26.57 -4.31 0.33
CA LEU A 45 27.99 -4.38 0.69
C LEU A 45 28.47 -5.85 0.78
N ASN A 46 27.67 -6.73 1.39
CA ASN A 46 27.97 -8.16 1.44
C ASN A 46 27.97 -8.81 0.05
N SER A 47 27.11 -8.35 -0.88
CA SER A 47 27.15 -8.84 -2.27
C SER A 47 28.44 -8.42 -2.98
N ILE A 48 28.93 -7.20 -2.75
CA ILE A 48 30.22 -6.74 -3.30
C ILE A 48 31.38 -7.56 -2.70
N TYR A 49 31.39 -7.74 -1.39
CA TYR A 49 32.43 -8.53 -0.71
C TYR A 49 32.51 -9.97 -1.25
N LYS A 50 31.35 -10.59 -1.48
CA LYS A 50 31.25 -11.92 -2.09
C LYS A 50 31.45 -11.92 -3.61
N GLN A 51 31.78 -10.78 -4.20
CA GLN A 51 31.94 -10.58 -5.64
C GLN A 51 30.71 -10.98 -6.47
N TYR A 52 29.50 -10.86 -5.89
CA TYR A 52 28.26 -11.09 -6.61
C TYR A 52 27.90 -9.89 -7.48
N PRO A 53 27.30 -10.09 -8.68
CA PRO A 53 26.92 -8.99 -9.53
C PRO A 53 25.82 -8.14 -8.86
N ILE A 54 26.02 -6.83 -8.81
CA ILE A 54 25.05 -5.86 -8.27
C ILE A 54 24.20 -5.20 -9.34
N GLY A 55 24.28 -5.65 -10.59
CA GLY A 55 23.62 -5.09 -11.76
C GLY A 55 24.32 -3.88 -12.36
N SER A 56 23.96 -3.52 -13.59
CA SER A 56 24.52 -2.37 -14.30
C SER A 56 23.88 -1.06 -13.82
N PHE A 57 24.60 0.04 -14.02
CA PHE A 57 24.07 1.40 -13.86
C PHE A 57 23.71 1.95 -15.22
N PHE A 58 22.53 2.54 -15.36
CA PHE A 58 22.09 3.09 -16.61
C PHE A 58 22.16 4.60 -16.59
N ILE A 59 22.85 5.22 -17.58
CA ILE A 59 23.18 6.63 -17.62
C ILE A 59 22.68 7.23 -18.95
N TRP A 60 22.01 8.36 -18.87
CA TRP A 60 21.65 9.19 -20.01
C TRP A 60 22.57 10.40 -20.10
N GLU A 61 23.22 10.58 -21.21
CA GLU A 61 24.01 11.74 -21.52
C GLU A 61 23.12 12.77 -22.25
N ALA A 62 22.91 13.91 -21.59
CA ALA A 62 21.98 14.96 -22.01
C ALA A 62 22.67 16.32 -22.16
N GLY A 63 22.16 17.18 -23.02
CA GLY A 63 22.69 18.51 -23.25
C GLY A 63 22.37 19.51 -22.12
N LYS A 64 22.91 20.73 -22.26
CA LYS A 64 22.77 21.81 -21.28
C LYS A 64 21.32 22.24 -21.04
N GLU A 65 20.44 22.04 -22.01
CA GLU A 65 18.99 22.28 -21.91
C GLU A 65 18.31 21.47 -20.79
N TYR A 66 18.95 20.41 -20.33
CA TYR A 66 18.47 19.57 -19.22
C TYR A 66 19.19 19.86 -17.89
N ALA A 67 20.02 20.92 -17.82
CA ALA A 67 20.78 21.25 -16.60
C ALA A 67 19.88 21.43 -15.38
N ASP A 68 18.73 22.11 -15.56
CA ASP A 68 17.73 22.34 -14.49
C ASP A 68 16.89 21.11 -14.16
N PHE A 69 17.04 20.03 -14.92
CA PHE A 69 16.35 18.76 -14.71
C PHE A 69 16.93 17.95 -13.55
N CYS A 70 18.02 18.46 -12.96
CA CYS A 70 18.70 17.81 -11.84
C CYS A 70 17.91 17.96 -10.55
N ARG A 71 17.80 16.84 -9.85
CA ARG A 71 17.46 16.86 -8.45
C ARG A 71 18.75 17.00 -7.65
N HIS A 72 18.79 17.99 -6.78
CA HIS A 72 19.83 18.06 -5.77
C HIS A 72 19.62 16.89 -4.80
N ILE A 73 20.66 16.07 -4.62
CA ILE A 73 20.72 15.21 -3.45
C ILE A 73 21.21 16.12 -2.32
N GLU A 74 20.34 17.03 -1.88
CA GLU A 74 20.63 18.05 -0.87
C GLU A 74 21.27 17.44 0.39
N GLU A 75 20.89 16.19 0.68
CA GLU A 75 21.37 15.44 1.83
C GLU A 75 22.83 14.96 1.69
N LEU A 76 23.40 14.92 0.49
CA LEU A 76 24.76 14.40 0.27
C LEU A 76 25.81 15.49 0.13
N GLY A 77 25.40 16.77 0.05
CA GLY A 77 26.32 17.90 -0.16
C GLY A 77 27.17 17.74 -1.41
N LEU A 78 26.58 17.19 -2.48
CA LEU A 78 27.26 17.07 -3.77
C LEU A 78 27.30 18.44 -4.45
N PRO A 79 28.40 18.75 -5.19
CA PRO A 79 28.54 20.02 -5.87
C PRO A 79 27.46 20.22 -6.93
N GLU A 80 27.15 21.48 -7.23
CA GLU A 80 26.32 21.83 -8.37
C GLU A 80 26.91 21.32 -9.68
N ALA A 81 26.09 21.28 -10.73
CA ALA A 81 26.56 20.85 -12.03
C ALA A 81 27.71 21.78 -12.50
N PRO A 82 28.84 21.23 -12.96
CA PRO A 82 29.86 22.05 -13.56
C PRO A 82 29.29 22.78 -14.79
N GLU A 83 29.90 23.91 -15.17
CA GLU A 83 29.61 24.57 -16.44
C GLU A 83 30.04 23.66 -17.60
N SER A 84 29.21 22.69 -17.91
CA SER A 84 29.43 21.70 -18.97
C SER A 84 28.27 21.76 -19.96
N ASN A 85 28.60 21.47 -21.21
CA ASN A 85 27.58 21.35 -22.26
C ASN A 85 26.86 20.01 -22.25
N MET A 86 27.33 19.03 -21.47
CA MET A 86 26.76 17.70 -21.35
C MET A 86 26.73 17.24 -19.90
N PHE A 87 25.65 16.59 -19.51
CA PHE A 87 25.45 16.02 -18.17
C PHE A 87 25.13 14.52 -18.28
N SER A 88 25.53 13.77 -17.28
CA SER A 88 25.23 12.34 -17.18
C SER A 88 24.17 12.09 -16.09
N PHE A 89 22.96 11.79 -16.51
CA PHE A 89 21.86 11.48 -15.62
C PHE A 89 21.80 9.98 -15.30
N ILE A 90 21.76 9.62 -14.03
CA ILE A 90 21.59 8.23 -13.59
C ILE A 90 20.13 7.85 -13.76
N LEU A 91 19.79 7.00 -14.72
CA LEU A 91 18.44 6.53 -14.97
C LEU A 91 18.09 5.28 -14.14
N ASP A 92 19.01 4.34 -13.97
CA ASP A 92 18.86 3.21 -13.07
C ASP A 92 20.09 3.02 -12.20
N GLY A 93 19.86 2.49 -11.00
CA GLY A 93 20.91 2.26 -10.00
C GLY A 93 21.08 3.39 -9.00
N GLN A 94 20.29 4.47 -9.04
CA GLN A 94 20.36 5.58 -8.10
C GLN A 94 20.42 5.11 -6.64
N GLN A 95 19.48 4.25 -6.22
CA GLN A 95 19.44 3.76 -4.84
C GLN A 95 20.72 3.02 -4.45
N ARG A 96 21.30 2.24 -5.37
CA ARG A 96 22.57 1.51 -5.19
C ARG A 96 23.74 2.47 -5.08
N ILE A 97 23.87 3.42 -6.01
CA ILE A 97 24.95 4.41 -6.01
C ILE A 97 24.90 5.25 -4.72
N THR A 98 23.71 5.77 -4.36
CA THR A 98 23.53 6.57 -3.15
C THR A 98 23.88 5.76 -1.90
N SER A 99 23.43 4.50 -1.82
CA SER A 99 23.75 3.59 -0.71
C SER A 99 25.23 3.36 -0.53
N LEU A 100 25.93 3.06 -1.63
CA LEU A 100 27.38 2.86 -1.62
C LEU A 100 28.11 4.15 -1.22
N TYR A 101 27.66 5.29 -1.74
CA TYR A 101 28.28 6.58 -1.44
C TYR A 101 28.12 6.95 0.03
N VAL A 102 26.91 6.88 0.61
CA VAL A 102 26.68 7.24 2.04
C VAL A 102 27.43 6.30 2.98
N ALA A 103 27.47 5.00 2.68
CA ALA A 103 28.12 4.02 3.53
C ALA A 103 29.66 4.09 3.47
N LEU A 104 30.24 4.35 2.28
CA LEU A 104 31.68 4.29 2.04
C LEU A 104 32.39 5.66 2.10
N LYS A 105 31.64 6.78 2.11
CA LYS A 105 32.16 8.16 2.16
C LYS A 105 31.80 8.92 3.44
N LYS A 106 31.40 8.21 4.51
CA LYS A 106 31.08 8.79 5.80
C LYS A 106 30.03 9.92 5.70
N LYS A 107 28.97 9.70 4.95
CA LYS A 107 27.88 10.67 4.82
C LYS A 107 26.68 10.28 5.70
N ALA A 108 26.13 11.26 6.38
CA ALA A 108 24.82 11.14 7.04
C ALA A 108 23.79 11.85 6.19
N THR A 109 22.56 11.36 6.20
CA THR A 109 21.40 12.04 5.61
C THR A 109 20.49 12.55 6.72
N THR A 110 19.54 13.42 6.38
CA THR A 110 18.53 13.90 7.36
C THR A 110 17.65 12.76 7.88
N LYS A 111 17.57 11.65 7.15
CA LYS A 111 16.73 10.49 7.48
C LYS A 111 17.43 9.45 8.35
N ALA A 112 18.73 9.26 8.18
CA ALA A 112 19.50 8.26 8.94
C ALA A 112 20.99 8.49 8.89
N ASP A 113 21.68 8.06 9.96
CA ASP A 113 23.12 7.97 10.01
C ASP A 113 23.55 6.57 9.55
N TYR A 114 24.32 6.51 8.45
CA TYR A 114 24.81 5.27 7.84
C TYR A 114 26.26 4.97 8.24
N THR A 115 26.90 5.81 9.06
CA THR A 115 28.31 5.67 9.48
C THR A 115 28.54 4.50 10.43
N ASN A 116 27.47 3.94 10.99
CA ASN A 116 27.48 2.78 11.89
C ASN A 116 27.36 1.42 11.21
N ILE A 117 27.42 1.36 9.87
CA ILE A 117 27.55 0.08 9.16
C ILE A 117 29.00 -0.36 9.27
N CYS A 118 29.26 -1.56 9.80
CA CYS A 118 30.58 -2.09 10.07
C CYS A 118 30.84 -3.39 9.30
N PHE A 119 32.11 -3.65 9.02
CA PHE A 119 32.64 -4.93 8.61
C PHE A 119 33.23 -5.60 9.84
N ASN A 120 32.75 -6.79 10.17
CA ASN A 120 33.32 -7.59 11.26
C ASN A 120 34.51 -8.38 10.72
N LEU A 121 35.69 -8.18 11.31
CA LEU A 121 36.93 -8.80 10.85
C LEU A 121 36.97 -10.32 11.07
N ARG A 122 36.23 -10.86 12.07
CA ARG A 122 36.19 -12.30 12.37
C ARG A 122 35.17 -13.02 11.50
N GLU A 123 33.98 -12.43 11.40
CA GLU A 123 32.85 -13.02 10.64
C GLU A 123 32.98 -12.78 9.15
N CYS A 124 33.84 -11.85 8.74
CA CYS A 124 34.05 -11.43 7.33
C CYS A 124 32.72 -11.01 6.66
N GLU A 125 31.88 -10.26 7.37
CA GLU A 125 30.63 -9.76 6.83
C GLU A 125 30.29 -8.35 7.32
N PHE A 126 29.46 -7.64 6.52
CA PHE A 126 28.91 -6.34 6.90
C PHE A 126 27.65 -6.55 7.72
N HIS A 127 27.52 -5.74 8.78
CA HIS A 127 26.35 -5.73 9.66
C HIS A 127 26.15 -4.36 10.32
N ILE A 128 25.09 -4.24 11.10
CA ILE A 128 24.81 -3.08 11.95
C ILE A 128 24.92 -3.54 13.40
N PRO A 129 25.85 -3.02 14.20
CA PRO A 129 25.98 -3.36 15.61
C PRO A 129 24.68 -3.06 16.39
N LYS A 130 24.21 -3.98 17.25
CA LYS A 130 22.90 -3.88 17.93
C LYS A 130 22.91 -2.93 19.14
N LEU A 131 23.98 -2.91 19.95
CA LEU A 131 24.09 -2.10 21.18
C LEU A 131 25.44 -1.38 21.28
N ARG A 132 26.53 -2.06 21.03
CA ARG A 132 27.88 -1.53 20.92
C ARG A 132 28.56 -2.26 19.76
N ALA A 133 29.43 -1.56 19.04
CA ALA A 133 30.34 -2.18 18.10
C ALA A 133 31.27 -3.13 18.87
N ASP A 134 31.51 -4.32 18.31
CA ASP A 134 32.56 -5.22 18.78
C ASP A 134 33.94 -4.54 18.50
N GLU A 135 34.97 -4.92 19.24
CA GLU A 135 36.35 -4.43 18.97
C GLU A 135 36.86 -4.76 17.56
N PHE A 136 36.23 -5.77 16.90
CA PHE A 136 36.55 -6.20 15.53
C PHE A 136 35.60 -5.61 14.47
N ASP A 137 34.68 -4.75 14.87
CA ASP A 137 33.76 -4.07 13.99
C ASP A 137 34.39 -2.78 13.43
N ILE A 138 34.80 -2.81 12.20
CA ILE A 138 35.39 -1.64 11.54
C ILE A 138 34.36 -0.94 10.66
N PRO A 139 34.13 0.39 10.86
CA PRO A 139 33.20 1.14 10.03
C PRO A 139 33.51 1.04 8.53
N ALA A 140 32.50 0.73 7.71
CA ALA A 140 32.65 0.51 6.28
C ALA A 140 33.28 1.68 5.52
N TRP A 141 33.02 2.92 5.95
CA TRP A 141 33.57 4.12 5.31
C TRP A 141 35.11 4.19 5.35
N LYS A 142 35.77 3.45 6.24
CA LYS A 142 37.23 3.40 6.34
C LYS A 142 37.88 2.60 5.21
N LEU A 143 37.13 1.75 4.49
CA LEU A 143 37.65 0.88 3.43
C LEU A 143 38.31 1.64 2.28
N LEU A 144 37.69 2.72 1.82
CA LEU A 144 38.14 3.52 0.68
C LEU A 144 38.87 4.81 1.09
N ASP A 145 39.02 5.06 2.39
CA ASP A 145 39.85 6.16 2.91
C ASP A 145 41.28 5.65 3.10
N SER A 146 42.22 6.07 2.25
CA SER A 146 43.60 5.57 2.24
C SER A 146 44.33 5.77 3.57
N LYS A 147 44.05 6.88 4.29
CA LYS A 147 44.66 7.19 5.59
C LYS A 147 44.12 6.28 6.68
N GLU A 148 42.80 6.19 6.77
CA GLU A 148 42.13 5.34 7.77
C GLU A 148 42.44 3.86 7.53
N ASN A 149 42.41 3.42 6.29
CA ASN A 149 42.76 2.04 5.92
C ASN A 149 44.20 1.69 6.36
N SER A 150 45.16 2.58 6.09
CA SER A 150 46.54 2.38 6.52
C SER A 150 46.71 2.39 8.04
N ASN A 151 45.93 3.18 8.75
CA ASN A 151 45.94 3.21 10.21
C ASN A 151 45.43 1.89 10.80
N ILE A 152 44.33 1.35 10.26
CA ILE A 152 43.77 0.04 10.68
C ILE A 152 44.78 -1.07 10.48
N VAL A 153 45.39 -1.16 9.27
CA VAL A 153 46.41 -2.16 8.98
C VAL A 153 47.56 -2.07 9.98
N ARG A 154 48.04 -0.86 10.28
CA ARG A 154 49.12 -0.65 11.26
C ARG A 154 48.73 -1.10 12.66
N GLU A 155 47.54 -0.74 13.09
CA GLU A 155 46.98 -1.08 14.43
C GLU A 155 46.88 -2.61 14.57
N LEU A 156 46.31 -3.30 13.61
CA LEU A 156 46.16 -4.77 13.62
C LEU A 156 47.51 -5.46 13.64
N VAL A 157 48.51 -4.99 12.88
CA VAL A 157 49.86 -5.57 12.86
C VAL A 157 50.56 -5.33 14.19
N VAL A 158 50.48 -4.12 14.77
CA VAL A 158 51.10 -3.81 16.09
C VAL A 158 50.49 -4.65 17.20
N ASN A 159 49.19 -4.90 17.15
CA ASN A 159 48.46 -5.72 18.14
C ASN A 159 48.61 -7.24 17.90
N GLY A 160 49.37 -7.67 16.85
CA GLY A 160 49.63 -9.10 16.55
C GLY A 160 48.46 -9.84 15.89
N HIS A 161 47.44 -9.13 15.40
CA HIS A 161 46.25 -9.69 14.72
C HIS A 161 46.48 -9.82 13.20
N LEU A 162 47.43 -10.64 12.78
CA LEU A 162 47.80 -10.76 11.38
C LEU A 162 46.67 -11.35 10.51
N ASP A 163 45.98 -12.35 11.01
CA ASP A 163 44.82 -12.98 10.35
C ASP A 163 43.66 -11.96 10.11
N LEU A 164 43.40 -11.11 11.08
CA LEU A 164 42.41 -10.06 10.95
C LEU A 164 42.87 -8.93 10.00
N CYS A 165 44.19 -8.68 9.96
CA CYS A 165 44.79 -7.76 8.99
C CYS A 165 44.56 -8.25 7.57
N ASP A 166 44.81 -9.57 7.32
CA ASP A 166 44.59 -10.20 6.02
C ASP A 166 43.09 -10.11 5.60
N ASN A 167 42.18 -10.36 6.51
CA ASN A 167 40.73 -10.22 6.26
C ASN A 167 40.37 -8.79 5.87
N TRP A 168 40.90 -7.77 6.56
CA TRP A 168 40.70 -6.37 6.24
C TRP A 168 41.28 -5.97 4.88
N GLN A 169 42.49 -6.37 4.62
CA GLN A 169 43.17 -6.09 3.34
C GLN A 169 42.43 -6.72 2.17
N ASN A 170 42.00 -7.97 2.32
CA ASN A 170 41.23 -8.68 1.30
C ASN A 170 39.87 -7.93 1.05
N CYS A 171 39.16 -7.52 2.12
CA CYS A 171 37.96 -6.74 1.97
C CYS A 171 38.21 -5.43 1.22
N SER A 172 39.28 -4.70 1.60
CA SER A 172 39.64 -3.43 0.96
C SER A 172 40.02 -3.63 -0.52
N GLU A 173 40.76 -4.70 -0.85
CA GLU A 173 41.14 -5.01 -2.23
C GLU A 173 39.90 -5.32 -3.08
N VAL A 174 38.99 -6.15 -2.60
CA VAL A 174 37.74 -6.47 -3.29
C VAL A 174 36.96 -5.18 -3.61
N PHE A 175 36.82 -4.27 -2.66
CA PHE A 175 36.08 -3.01 -2.88
C PHE A 175 36.80 -2.06 -3.85
N ASN A 176 38.11 -1.98 -3.81
CA ASN A 176 38.88 -1.15 -4.73
C ASN A 176 38.88 -1.68 -6.18
N GLN A 177 38.81 -3.00 -6.34
CA GLN A 177 38.85 -3.65 -7.66
C GLN A 177 37.50 -4.02 -8.22
N TYR A 178 36.41 -3.91 -7.42
CA TYR A 178 35.07 -4.33 -7.81
C TYR A 178 34.63 -3.66 -9.12
N PRO A 179 34.33 -4.44 -10.18
CA PRO A 179 34.00 -3.89 -11.48
C PRO A 179 32.60 -3.29 -11.49
N ILE A 180 32.50 -2.07 -12.01
CA ILE A 180 31.25 -1.36 -12.21
C ILE A 180 30.89 -1.35 -13.69
N SER A 181 29.75 -1.92 -14.04
CA SER A 181 29.22 -1.91 -15.40
C SER A 181 28.27 -0.74 -15.58
N ILE A 182 28.52 0.09 -16.60
CA ILE A 182 27.71 1.24 -16.95
C ILE A 182 27.17 1.07 -18.36
N ILE A 183 25.88 1.22 -18.54
CA ILE A 183 25.23 1.34 -19.83
C ILE A 183 24.91 2.82 -20.03
N LYS A 184 25.49 3.44 -21.02
CA LYS A 184 25.36 4.86 -21.33
C LYS A 184 24.54 5.04 -22.60
N THR A 185 23.56 5.96 -22.57
CA THR A 185 22.84 6.37 -23.77
C THR A 185 23.08 7.84 -24.06
N SER A 186 23.09 8.20 -25.34
CA SER A 186 23.27 9.56 -25.82
C SER A 186 22.38 9.80 -27.06
N ASN A 187 22.19 11.07 -27.42
CA ASN A 187 21.38 11.46 -28.58
C ASN A 187 19.92 10.94 -28.53
N MET A 188 19.32 10.99 -27.37
CA MET A 188 17.91 10.63 -27.11
C MET A 188 17.19 11.84 -26.53
N ASP A 189 15.95 12.05 -26.94
CA ASP A 189 15.07 13.02 -26.30
C ASP A 189 14.46 12.48 -24.99
N LEU A 190 13.81 13.33 -24.24
CA LEU A 190 13.23 12.97 -22.94
C LEU A 190 12.14 11.88 -23.07
N GLU A 191 11.38 11.87 -24.16
CA GLU A 191 10.31 10.88 -24.38
C GLU A 191 10.90 9.49 -24.60
N GLU A 192 11.95 9.36 -25.42
CA GLU A 192 12.71 8.12 -25.62
C GLU A 192 13.33 7.63 -24.30
N VAL A 193 13.88 8.54 -23.50
CA VAL A 193 14.49 8.23 -22.20
C VAL A 193 13.47 7.74 -21.19
N VAL A 194 12.31 8.35 -21.12
CA VAL A 194 11.20 7.90 -20.23
C VAL A 194 10.74 6.49 -20.63
N GLU A 195 10.60 6.21 -21.94
CA GLU A 195 10.23 4.87 -22.42
C GLU A 195 11.26 3.81 -22.05
N ILE A 196 12.55 4.11 -22.21
CA ILE A 196 13.64 3.22 -21.82
C ILE A 196 13.64 3.00 -20.31
N PHE A 197 13.45 4.07 -19.53
CA PHE A 197 13.40 4.00 -18.08
C PHE A 197 12.26 3.10 -17.59
N GLU A 198 11.09 3.16 -18.22
CA GLU A 198 9.96 2.27 -17.93
C GLU A 198 10.31 0.80 -18.21
N ARG A 199 10.95 0.52 -19.34
CA ARG A 199 11.36 -0.84 -19.73
C ARG A 199 12.42 -1.43 -18.80
N ILE A 200 13.39 -0.64 -18.38
CA ILE A 200 14.47 -1.11 -17.47
C ILE A 200 13.92 -1.43 -16.07
N ASN A 201 12.99 -0.62 -15.58
CA ASN A 201 12.44 -0.81 -14.24
C ASN A 201 11.39 -1.93 -14.12
N GLN A 202 11.14 -2.73 -15.16
CA GLN A 202 10.21 -3.88 -15.12
C GLN A 202 10.61 -4.96 -14.09
N GLY A 203 11.84 -5.03 -13.67
CA GLY A 203 12.35 -5.95 -12.63
C GLY A 203 12.40 -5.40 -11.21
N GLY A 204 12.12 -4.07 -11.02
CA GLY A 204 12.13 -3.38 -9.72
C GLY A 204 10.75 -2.86 -9.30
N LYS A 205 10.70 -1.95 -8.31
CA LYS A 205 9.46 -1.21 -8.04
C LYS A 205 9.16 -0.34 -9.27
N ARG A 206 8.12 -0.70 -10.02
CA ARG A 206 7.68 0.02 -11.21
C ARG A 206 7.54 1.51 -10.91
N LEU A 207 7.96 2.37 -11.83
CA LEU A 207 7.55 3.77 -11.79
C LEU A 207 6.03 3.82 -11.77
N SER A 208 5.52 4.72 -10.94
CA SER A 208 4.09 5.02 -10.99
C SER A 208 3.81 5.84 -12.25
N LEU A 209 2.58 5.78 -12.75
CA LEU A 209 2.12 6.66 -13.81
C LEU A 209 2.37 8.15 -13.45
N PHE A 210 2.19 8.49 -12.17
CA PHE A 210 2.51 9.81 -11.65
C PHE A 210 3.97 10.22 -11.91
N ASP A 211 4.92 9.30 -11.69
CA ASP A 211 6.34 9.58 -11.92
C ASP A 211 6.63 9.92 -13.38
N LEU A 212 5.97 9.23 -14.30
CA LEU A 212 6.09 9.46 -15.75
C LEU A 212 5.47 10.79 -16.15
N VAL A 213 4.26 11.09 -15.66
CA VAL A 213 3.59 12.36 -15.93
C VAL A 213 4.40 13.52 -15.33
N ALA A 214 4.88 13.39 -14.09
CA ALA A 214 5.70 14.43 -13.47
C ALA A 214 6.98 14.73 -14.25
N ALA A 215 7.57 13.71 -14.87
CA ALA A 215 8.71 13.90 -15.77
C ALA A 215 8.32 14.62 -17.06
N SER A 216 7.21 14.26 -17.69
CA SER A 216 6.77 14.83 -18.97
C SER A 216 6.32 16.29 -18.86
N VAL A 217 5.84 16.71 -17.68
CA VAL A 217 5.37 18.10 -17.42
C VAL A 217 6.40 18.97 -16.73
N TRP A 218 7.60 18.45 -16.46
CA TRP A 218 8.63 19.22 -15.78
C TRP A 218 9.16 20.36 -16.68
N ALA A 219 9.33 21.53 -16.07
CA ALA A 219 10.06 22.67 -16.64
C ALA A 219 10.79 23.44 -15.54
N SER A 220 11.74 24.29 -15.87
CA SER A 220 12.53 25.07 -14.90
C SER A 220 11.67 25.91 -13.96
N ASP A 221 10.52 26.37 -14.42
CA ASP A 221 9.54 27.18 -13.71
C ASP A 221 8.29 26.39 -13.26
N PHE A 222 8.25 25.06 -13.47
CA PHE A 222 7.13 24.22 -13.07
C PHE A 222 7.58 22.81 -12.69
N ASP A 223 7.51 22.49 -11.40
CA ASP A 223 7.72 21.15 -10.87
C ASP A 223 6.44 20.63 -10.21
N LEU A 224 5.81 19.63 -10.83
CA LEU A 224 4.53 19.08 -10.37
C LEU A 224 4.64 18.51 -8.95
N ARG A 225 5.75 17.85 -8.61
CA ARG A 225 5.95 17.23 -7.28
C ARG A 225 6.04 18.28 -6.18
N ASP A 226 6.83 19.33 -6.43
CA ASP A 226 7.02 20.38 -5.43
C ASP A 226 5.75 21.22 -5.28
N ASN A 227 5.06 21.48 -6.37
CA ASN A 227 3.77 22.18 -6.36
C ASN A 227 2.70 21.39 -5.56
N ILE A 228 2.63 20.06 -5.71
CA ILE A 228 1.75 19.20 -4.92
C ILE A 228 2.13 19.22 -3.44
N LYS A 229 3.43 19.18 -3.12
CA LYS A 229 3.89 19.29 -1.71
C LYS A 229 3.50 20.62 -1.08
N VAL A 230 3.57 21.72 -1.84
CA VAL A 230 3.13 23.03 -1.37
C VAL A 230 1.63 23.02 -1.07
N PHE A 231 0.82 22.49 -1.98
CA PHE A 231 -0.63 22.36 -1.78
C PHE A 231 -0.97 21.52 -0.55
N ASN A 232 -0.33 20.36 -0.38
CA ASN A 232 -0.59 19.47 0.77
C ASN A 232 -0.16 20.08 2.12
N LYS A 233 0.69 21.12 2.11
CA LYS A 233 1.07 21.87 3.31
C LYS A 233 0.10 22.99 3.68
N GLU A 234 -0.85 23.35 2.82
CA GLU A 234 -1.87 24.36 3.15
C GLU A 234 -2.68 23.92 4.37
N ASP A 235 -2.93 24.80 5.33
CA ASP A 235 -3.56 24.46 6.62
C ASP A 235 -4.88 23.68 6.46
N LYS A 236 -5.74 24.12 5.53
CA LYS A 236 -7.05 23.44 5.29
C LYS A 236 -6.90 22.05 4.70
N VAL A 237 -5.92 21.86 3.81
CA VAL A 237 -5.63 20.57 3.17
C VAL A 237 -4.97 19.64 4.16
N LYS A 238 -3.96 20.14 4.90
CA LYS A 238 -3.26 19.39 5.95
C LYS A 238 -4.21 18.84 7.01
N ILE A 239 -5.25 19.60 7.37
CA ILE A 239 -6.32 19.15 8.29
C ILE A 239 -7.14 18.00 7.65
N PHE A 240 -7.42 18.06 6.37
CA PHE A 240 -8.15 17.00 5.67
C PHE A 240 -7.31 15.74 5.47
N GLY A 241 -6.01 15.87 5.31
CA GLY A 241 -5.02 14.83 5.06
C GLY A 241 -4.30 15.03 3.75
N GLU A 242 -3.18 14.33 3.58
CA GLU A 242 -2.36 14.39 2.37
C GLU A 242 -3.12 13.76 1.19
N ILE A 243 -3.29 14.55 0.14
CA ILE A 243 -3.98 14.13 -1.10
C ILE A 243 -3.00 13.35 -1.96
N ASP A 244 -3.44 12.20 -2.46
CA ASP A 244 -2.64 11.34 -3.33
C ASP A 244 -2.23 12.05 -4.62
N ASN A 245 -1.01 11.83 -5.06
CA ASN A 245 -0.43 12.46 -6.24
C ASN A 245 -1.25 12.20 -7.53
N GLU A 246 -1.84 11.02 -7.63
CA GLU A 246 -2.67 10.60 -8.77
C GLU A 246 -3.90 11.48 -8.95
N VAL A 247 -4.46 12.04 -7.87
CA VAL A 247 -5.60 12.95 -7.92
C VAL A 247 -5.26 14.20 -8.76
N PHE A 248 -4.04 14.71 -8.64
CA PHE A 248 -3.61 15.90 -9.39
C PHE A 248 -3.42 15.59 -10.87
N THR A 249 -2.75 14.49 -11.23
CA THR A 249 -2.55 14.12 -12.63
C THR A 249 -3.85 13.77 -13.32
N GLN A 250 -4.75 13.07 -12.64
CA GLN A 250 -6.09 12.78 -13.13
C GLN A 250 -6.91 14.06 -13.33
N SER A 251 -6.87 14.99 -12.36
CA SER A 251 -7.58 16.27 -12.44
C SER A 251 -7.06 17.14 -13.58
N LEU A 252 -5.73 17.26 -13.72
CA LEU A 252 -5.12 17.99 -14.83
C LEU A 252 -5.51 17.39 -16.18
N SER A 253 -5.46 16.07 -16.30
CA SER A 253 -5.80 15.37 -17.55
C SER A 253 -7.28 15.52 -17.91
N LEU A 254 -8.19 15.41 -16.92
CA LEU A 254 -9.62 15.70 -17.12
C LEU A 254 -9.84 17.14 -17.57
N ASN A 255 -9.19 18.11 -16.92
CA ASN A 255 -9.39 19.52 -17.22
C ASN A 255 -8.84 19.92 -18.60
N ALA A 256 -7.72 19.30 -19.04
CA ALA A 256 -7.11 19.54 -20.34
C ALA A 256 -7.81 18.81 -21.49
N PHE A 257 -8.23 17.55 -21.27
CA PHE A 257 -8.63 16.65 -22.35
C PHE A 257 -10.00 15.97 -22.16
N GLY A 258 -10.65 16.11 -21.01
CA GLY A 258 -11.90 15.37 -20.67
C GLY A 258 -11.69 13.87 -20.45
N ASP A 259 -10.45 13.41 -20.30
CA ASP A 259 -10.08 12.01 -20.18
C ASP A 259 -8.85 11.87 -19.25
N CYS A 260 -8.87 10.91 -18.33
CA CYS A 260 -7.76 10.65 -17.40
C CYS A 260 -7.19 9.24 -17.51
N THR A 261 -7.40 8.55 -18.62
CA THR A 261 -6.77 7.25 -18.87
C THR A 261 -5.25 7.38 -18.96
N ASN A 262 -4.51 6.30 -18.66
CA ASN A 262 -3.04 6.33 -18.64
C ASN A 262 -2.43 6.98 -19.87
N LYS A 263 -2.91 6.56 -21.05
CA LYS A 263 -2.42 7.08 -22.34
C LYS A 263 -2.65 8.58 -22.48
N VAL A 264 -3.75 9.10 -21.94
CA VAL A 264 -4.09 10.54 -22.06
C VAL A 264 -3.33 11.35 -21.02
N GLN A 265 -3.15 10.85 -19.80
CA GLN A 265 -2.32 11.51 -18.79
C GLN A 265 -0.87 11.72 -19.26
N LEU A 266 -0.30 10.77 -20.01
CA LEU A 266 1.05 10.89 -20.60
C LEU A 266 1.15 11.92 -21.73
N ARG A 267 0.02 12.46 -22.22
CA ARG A 267 0.00 13.55 -23.19
C ARG A 267 0.13 14.95 -22.56
N LEU A 268 -0.01 15.05 -21.23
CA LEU A 268 0.17 16.33 -20.53
C LEU A 268 1.57 16.89 -20.80
N ARG A 269 1.64 18.19 -21.03
CA ARG A 269 2.88 18.96 -21.18
C ARG A 269 2.93 20.07 -20.15
N SER A 270 4.12 20.61 -19.94
CA SER A 270 4.35 21.69 -18.97
C SER A 270 3.43 22.89 -19.20
N ASP A 271 3.29 23.32 -20.44
CA ASP A 271 2.47 24.49 -20.77
C ASP A 271 0.99 24.27 -20.51
N ASP A 272 0.47 23.06 -20.82
CA ASP A 272 -0.91 22.68 -20.47
C ASP A 272 -1.12 22.80 -18.96
N CYS A 273 -0.20 22.21 -18.18
CA CYS A 273 -0.30 22.22 -16.74
C CYS A 273 -0.21 23.62 -16.13
N LYS A 274 0.75 24.45 -16.57
CA LYS A 274 0.91 25.84 -16.11
C LYS A 274 -0.36 26.66 -16.32
N GLN A 275 -0.94 26.55 -17.50
CA GLN A 275 -2.13 27.31 -17.87
C GLN A 275 -3.33 27.01 -16.99
N ILE A 276 -3.50 25.75 -16.57
CA ILE A 276 -4.70 25.31 -15.84
C ILE A 276 -4.44 25.05 -14.34
N TRP A 277 -3.19 25.14 -13.87
CA TRP A 277 -2.77 24.73 -12.53
C TRP A 277 -3.59 25.38 -11.41
N ASP A 278 -3.57 26.71 -11.36
CA ASP A 278 -4.25 27.45 -10.27
C ASP A 278 -5.76 27.22 -10.27
N LYS A 279 -6.38 27.16 -11.45
CA LYS A 279 -7.80 26.86 -11.59
C LYS A 279 -8.11 25.43 -11.13
N THR A 280 -7.22 24.48 -11.44
CA THR A 280 -7.35 23.08 -10.99
C THR A 280 -7.23 22.97 -9.48
N LEU A 281 -6.21 23.59 -8.87
CA LEU A 281 -6.05 23.58 -7.40
C LEU A 281 -7.25 24.20 -6.68
N ASN A 282 -7.76 25.32 -7.21
CA ASN A 282 -8.96 25.93 -6.65
C ASN A 282 -10.16 24.98 -6.72
N SER A 283 -10.35 24.29 -7.85
CA SER A 283 -11.42 23.31 -8.01
C SER A 283 -11.26 22.09 -7.09
N ILE A 284 -10.03 21.63 -6.84
CA ILE A 284 -9.75 20.55 -5.85
C ILE A 284 -10.11 21.02 -4.44
N ARG A 285 -9.75 22.26 -4.03
CA ARG A 285 -10.15 22.82 -2.72
C ARG A 285 -11.67 22.85 -2.57
N LEU A 286 -12.38 23.27 -3.59
CA LEU A 286 -13.85 23.30 -3.59
C LEU A 286 -14.44 21.90 -3.51
N ALA A 287 -13.85 20.91 -4.22
CA ALA A 287 -14.28 19.51 -4.15
C ALA A 287 -14.07 18.92 -2.75
N ILE A 288 -12.91 19.20 -2.10
CA ILE A 288 -12.64 18.80 -0.72
C ILE A 288 -13.71 19.40 0.23
N ASP A 289 -13.96 20.70 0.13
CA ASP A 289 -14.97 21.37 0.96
C ASP A 289 -16.38 20.78 0.72
N TYR A 290 -16.68 20.40 -0.52
CA TYR A 290 -17.96 19.81 -0.88
C TYR A 290 -18.14 18.42 -0.27
N VAL A 291 -17.18 17.51 -0.46
CA VAL A 291 -17.29 16.14 0.11
C VAL A 291 -17.31 16.13 1.63
N LYS A 292 -16.61 17.07 2.28
CA LYS A 292 -16.68 17.24 3.73
C LYS A 292 -18.07 17.61 4.20
N LYS A 293 -18.68 18.61 3.55
CA LYS A 293 -19.98 19.17 3.99
C LYS A 293 -21.17 18.33 3.55
N SER A 294 -21.13 17.81 2.32
CA SER A 294 -22.27 17.11 1.71
C SER A 294 -22.28 15.61 1.98
N TYR A 295 -21.09 15.00 2.18
CA TYR A 295 -20.97 13.56 2.31
C TYR A 295 -20.32 13.10 3.61
N GLY A 296 -19.97 14.00 4.52
CA GLY A 296 -19.38 13.64 5.80
C GLY A 296 -17.96 13.02 5.66
N VAL A 297 -17.26 13.27 4.56
CA VAL A 297 -15.86 12.84 4.37
C VAL A 297 -14.97 13.74 5.20
N LEU A 298 -14.77 13.40 6.46
CA LEU A 298 -14.06 14.25 7.43
C LEU A 298 -12.57 14.36 7.14
N ARG A 299 -11.98 13.32 6.59
CA ARG A 299 -10.55 13.21 6.26
C ARG A 299 -10.34 12.40 4.99
N TRP A 300 -9.12 12.54 4.41
CA TRP A 300 -8.70 11.77 3.24
C TRP A 300 -8.86 10.25 3.41
N ASP A 301 -8.47 9.71 4.57
CA ASP A 301 -8.57 8.29 4.88
C ASP A 301 -10.03 7.74 4.90
N PHE A 302 -11.03 8.63 5.02
CA PHE A 302 -12.46 8.26 5.02
C PHE A 302 -13.13 8.39 3.65
N ILE A 303 -12.42 8.93 2.65
CA ILE A 303 -13.00 8.99 1.30
C ILE A 303 -13.20 7.55 0.78
N PRO A 304 -14.41 7.18 0.30
CA PRO A 304 -14.64 5.84 -0.22
C PRO A 304 -13.73 5.52 -1.42
N TYR A 305 -13.62 6.44 -2.35
CA TYR A 305 -12.70 6.38 -3.50
C TYR A 305 -12.02 7.73 -3.73
N SER A 306 -10.70 7.72 -3.93
CA SER A 306 -9.95 8.93 -4.32
C SER A 306 -10.46 9.51 -5.64
N ALA A 307 -11.02 8.69 -6.53
CA ALA A 307 -11.62 9.06 -7.81
C ALA A 307 -12.76 10.10 -7.70
N PHE A 308 -13.42 10.22 -6.56
CA PHE A 308 -14.49 11.21 -6.36
C PHE A 308 -13.97 12.65 -6.45
N ILE A 309 -12.76 12.92 -5.96
CA ILE A 309 -12.21 14.28 -6.00
C ILE A 309 -11.97 14.75 -7.45
N PRO A 310 -11.28 13.99 -8.33
CA PRO A 310 -11.11 14.39 -9.72
C PRO A 310 -12.43 14.63 -10.49
N ILE A 311 -13.47 13.86 -10.23
CA ILE A 311 -14.76 14.03 -10.93
C ILE A 311 -15.53 15.24 -10.39
N ILE A 312 -15.62 15.43 -9.08
CA ILE A 312 -16.28 16.58 -8.48
C ILE A 312 -15.55 17.89 -8.81
N GLN A 313 -14.20 17.87 -8.76
CA GLN A 313 -13.41 19.04 -9.17
C GLN A 313 -13.59 19.35 -10.67
N TYR A 314 -13.73 18.31 -11.53
CA TYR A 314 -13.97 18.51 -12.96
C TYR A 314 -15.28 19.27 -13.20
N TYR A 315 -16.36 18.88 -12.52
CA TYR A 315 -17.62 19.64 -12.53
C TYR A 315 -17.37 21.12 -12.16
N MET A 316 -16.66 21.37 -11.06
CA MET A 316 -16.42 22.75 -10.58
C MET A 316 -15.50 23.52 -11.51
N TYR A 317 -14.49 22.87 -12.08
CA TYR A 317 -13.60 23.46 -13.06
C TYR A 317 -14.35 23.91 -14.33
N LYS A 318 -15.19 23.06 -14.89
CA LYS A 318 -16.02 23.34 -16.08
C LYS A 318 -17.07 24.41 -15.78
N ASN A 319 -17.59 24.43 -14.56
CA ASN A 319 -18.56 25.43 -14.10
C ASN A 319 -17.92 26.73 -13.57
N ASN A 320 -16.67 27.02 -13.99
CA ASN A 320 -15.93 28.24 -13.64
C ASN A 320 -15.78 28.50 -12.12
N GLY A 321 -15.55 27.46 -11.34
CA GLY A 321 -15.37 27.53 -9.89
C GLY A 321 -16.66 27.76 -9.11
N LYS A 322 -17.82 27.67 -9.74
CA LYS A 322 -19.10 27.75 -9.04
C LYS A 322 -19.40 26.43 -8.32
N LYS A 323 -20.09 26.54 -7.19
CA LYS A 323 -20.59 25.40 -6.44
C LYS A 323 -21.59 24.59 -7.28
N ILE A 324 -21.79 23.32 -6.91
CA ILE A 324 -22.82 22.47 -7.48
C ILE A 324 -24.20 23.15 -7.25
N SER A 325 -24.96 23.32 -8.31
CA SER A 325 -26.28 23.94 -8.26
C SER A 325 -27.28 23.05 -7.51
N ALA A 326 -28.34 23.66 -6.99
CA ALA A 326 -29.44 22.92 -6.36
C ALA A 326 -30.10 21.92 -7.32
N GLU A 327 -30.13 22.27 -8.62
CA GLU A 327 -30.67 21.43 -9.69
C GLU A 327 -29.81 20.19 -9.98
N HIS A 328 -28.47 20.34 -10.00
CA HIS A 328 -27.54 19.23 -10.29
C HIS A 328 -27.23 18.38 -9.05
N LYS A 329 -27.42 18.93 -7.85
CA LYS A 329 -27.08 18.27 -6.60
C LYS A 329 -27.70 16.87 -6.45
N PRO A 330 -29.01 16.64 -6.74
CA PRO A 330 -29.61 15.31 -6.61
C PRO A 330 -28.96 14.23 -7.48
N TYR A 331 -28.48 14.60 -8.69
CA TYR A 331 -27.80 13.68 -9.61
C TYR A 331 -26.41 13.31 -9.08
N ILE A 332 -25.65 14.31 -8.61
CA ILE A 332 -24.30 14.10 -8.07
C ILE A 332 -24.34 13.34 -6.74
N ASP A 333 -25.32 13.63 -5.87
CA ASP A 333 -25.51 12.90 -4.62
C ASP A 333 -25.84 11.42 -4.90
N ASN A 334 -26.75 11.15 -5.83
CA ASN A 334 -27.13 9.79 -6.19
C ASN A 334 -25.95 9.01 -6.81
N TRP A 335 -25.21 9.64 -7.75
CA TRP A 335 -23.99 9.06 -8.30
C TRP A 335 -22.94 8.75 -7.22
N PHE A 336 -22.69 9.66 -6.27
CA PHE A 336 -21.70 9.44 -5.21
C PHE A 336 -22.06 8.24 -4.34
N TRP A 337 -23.31 8.16 -3.87
CA TRP A 337 -23.73 7.09 -2.97
C TRP A 337 -23.89 5.76 -3.70
N THR A 338 -24.45 5.74 -4.89
CA THR A 338 -24.58 4.50 -5.67
C THR A 338 -23.20 3.99 -6.09
N SER A 339 -22.25 4.84 -6.51
CA SER A 339 -20.87 4.44 -6.80
C SER A 339 -20.13 3.88 -5.58
N THR A 340 -20.41 4.42 -4.38
CA THR A 340 -19.81 3.94 -3.13
C THR A 340 -20.30 2.54 -2.80
N PHE A 341 -21.61 2.32 -2.73
CA PHE A 341 -22.17 1.07 -2.23
C PHE A 341 -22.27 -0.05 -3.27
N SER A 342 -22.22 0.27 -4.57
CA SER A 342 -22.01 -0.71 -5.64
C SER A 342 -20.56 -1.08 -5.85
N GLN A 343 -19.64 -0.40 -5.19
CA GLN A 343 -18.19 -0.53 -5.40
C GLN A 343 -17.78 -0.25 -6.86
N HIS A 344 -18.39 0.78 -7.47
CA HIS A 344 -18.21 1.14 -8.88
C HIS A 344 -16.75 1.18 -9.33
N TYR A 345 -15.86 1.86 -8.60
CA TYR A 345 -14.45 2.02 -8.96
C TYR A 345 -13.53 0.87 -8.52
N SER A 346 -14.04 -0.28 -8.11
CA SER A 346 -13.21 -1.42 -7.69
C SER A 346 -12.40 -2.05 -8.83
N SER A 347 -12.80 -1.80 -10.08
CA SER A 347 -12.10 -2.25 -11.29
C SER A 347 -12.23 -1.21 -12.39
N SER A 348 -11.23 -1.15 -13.32
CA SER A 348 -11.26 -0.25 -14.48
C SER A 348 -11.48 1.23 -14.10
N THR A 349 -10.93 1.67 -12.98
CA THR A 349 -11.19 2.98 -12.36
C THR A 349 -11.07 4.14 -13.35
N LEU A 350 -9.98 4.23 -14.12
CA LEU A 350 -9.74 5.35 -15.03
C LEU A 350 -10.72 5.39 -16.22
N THR A 351 -11.16 4.23 -16.71
CA THR A 351 -12.18 4.13 -17.77
C THR A 351 -13.51 4.66 -17.24
N LYS A 352 -13.92 4.23 -16.06
CA LYS A 352 -15.14 4.70 -15.41
C LYS A 352 -15.10 6.18 -15.07
N MET A 353 -13.96 6.69 -14.62
CA MET A 353 -13.77 8.13 -14.40
C MET A 353 -13.93 8.94 -15.69
N LYS A 354 -13.47 8.42 -16.83
CA LYS A 354 -13.72 9.04 -18.16
C LYS A 354 -15.20 9.05 -18.49
N GLU A 355 -15.91 7.94 -18.29
CA GLU A 355 -17.35 7.84 -18.52
C GLU A 355 -18.12 8.82 -17.63
N ASP A 356 -17.76 8.93 -16.35
CA ASP A 356 -18.33 9.88 -15.41
C ASP A 356 -18.02 11.34 -15.77
N ALA A 357 -16.85 11.63 -16.33
CA ALA A 357 -16.53 12.98 -16.83
C ALA A 357 -17.41 13.36 -18.02
N VAL A 358 -17.66 12.42 -18.95
CA VAL A 358 -18.62 12.63 -20.06
C VAL A 358 -20.03 12.87 -19.51
N TRP A 359 -20.45 12.12 -18.48
CA TRP A 359 -21.72 12.36 -17.82
C TRP A 359 -21.80 13.75 -17.15
N VAL A 360 -20.73 14.21 -16.50
CA VAL A 360 -20.63 15.58 -15.96
C VAL A 360 -20.79 16.63 -17.06
N ASP A 361 -20.14 16.45 -18.21
CA ASP A 361 -20.30 17.36 -19.34
C ASP A 361 -21.76 17.40 -19.86
N LYS A 362 -22.43 16.27 -19.94
CA LYS A 362 -23.85 16.18 -20.30
C LYS A 362 -24.72 16.93 -19.28
N LEU A 363 -24.49 16.71 -17.99
CA LEU A 363 -25.23 17.35 -16.91
C LEU A 363 -25.08 18.88 -16.98
N LEU A 364 -23.86 19.38 -17.21
CA LEU A 364 -23.59 20.82 -17.36
C LEU A 364 -24.22 21.43 -18.63
N ASN A 365 -24.43 20.61 -19.66
CA ASN A 365 -25.08 21.01 -20.89
C ASN A 365 -26.63 20.87 -20.88
N GLY A 366 -27.21 20.56 -19.71
CA GLY A 366 -28.66 20.45 -19.53
C GLY A 366 -29.27 19.09 -19.90
N THR A 367 -28.45 18.04 -20.02
CA THR A 367 -28.92 16.66 -20.19
C THR A 367 -28.94 15.98 -18.84
N TYR A 368 -30.09 15.86 -18.21
CA TYR A 368 -30.27 15.33 -16.86
C TYR A 368 -30.49 13.82 -16.88
N GLU A 369 -29.43 13.07 -17.14
CA GLU A 369 -29.43 11.61 -17.05
C GLU A 369 -28.95 11.14 -15.68
N GLU A 370 -29.64 10.18 -15.06
CA GLU A 370 -29.20 9.52 -13.83
C GLU A 370 -27.95 8.67 -14.13
N ASN A 371 -26.91 8.81 -13.33
CA ASN A 371 -25.73 7.94 -13.34
C ASN A 371 -25.72 7.10 -12.07
N THR A 372 -26.48 6.02 -12.10
CA THR A 372 -26.74 5.16 -10.94
C THR A 372 -26.20 3.77 -11.14
N HIS A 373 -25.85 3.12 -10.04
CA HIS A 373 -25.30 1.77 -10.05
C HIS A 373 -26.09 0.86 -9.12
N ASN A 374 -26.32 -0.38 -9.55
CA ASN A 374 -27.07 -1.35 -8.76
C ASN A 374 -26.31 -1.74 -7.48
N ILE A 375 -27.04 -1.80 -6.38
CA ILE A 375 -26.54 -2.13 -5.06
C ILE A 375 -27.18 -3.45 -4.62
N SER A 376 -26.33 -4.42 -4.23
CA SER A 376 -26.77 -5.73 -3.72
C SER A 376 -26.32 -5.95 -2.27
N LEU A 377 -26.15 -4.88 -1.50
CA LEU A 377 -25.66 -4.93 -0.12
C LEU A 377 -26.75 -5.42 0.82
N THR A 378 -26.42 -6.38 1.68
CA THR A 378 -27.29 -6.94 2.71
C THR A 378 -26.80 -6.61 4.13
N VAL A 379 -27.66 -6.84 5.13
CA VAL A 379 -27.25 -6.71 6.55
C VAL A 379 -26.14 -7.71 6.90
N LYS A 380 -26.19 -8.93 6.34
CA LYS A 380 -25.15 -9.95 6.52
C LYS A 380 -23.78 -9.48 5.99
N ASP A 381 -23.77 -8.71 4.91
CA ASP A 381 -22.53 -8.14 4.37
C ASP A 381 -21.98 -7.03 5.26
N LEU A 382 -22.85 -6.14 5.77
CA LEU A 382 -22.46 -5.10 6.72
C LEU A 382 -21.90 -5.70 8.02
N ALA A 383 -22.53 -6.76 8.53
CA ALA A 383 -22.12 -7.43 9.77
C ALA A 383 -20.76 -8.18 9.68
N LYS A 384 -20.19 -8.34 8.49
CA LYS A 384 -18.85 -8.92 8.28
C LYS A 384 -17.75 -7.89 8.14
N ILE A 385 -18.06 -6.61 8.04
CA ILE A 385 -17.07 -5.56 7.80
C ILE A 385 -16.30 -5.25 9.09
N LYS A 386 -14.98 -5.44 9.04
CA LYS A 386 -14.07 -5.15 10.16
C LYS A 386 -13.53 -3.72 10.07
N MET A 387 -13.39 -3.04 11.21
CA MET A 387 -12.87 -1.68 11.27
C MET A 387 -11.41 -1.55 10.82
N ASN A 388 -10.58 -2.56 11.04
CA ASN A 388 -9.15 -2.57 10.70
C ASN A 388 -8.87 -2.88 9.22
N ASN A 389 -9.86 -3.30 8.44
CA ASN A 389 -9.69 -3.59 7.02
C ASN A 389 -9.96 -2.35 6.16
N ALA A 390 -9.20 -2.20 5.07
CA ALA A 390 -9.53 -1.24 4.04
C ALA A 390 -10.80 -1.70 3.29
N SER A 391 -11.85 -0.87 3.32
CA SER A 391 -13.11 -1.17 2.67
C SER A 391 -13.84 0.11 2.26
N VAL A 392 -14.27 0.16 1.02
CA VAL A 392 -15.06 1.27 0.46
C VAL A 392 -16.40 1.38 1.18
N ILE A 393 -17.07 0.25 1.41
CA ILE A 393 -18.35 0.21 2.12
C ILE A 393 -18.18 0.72 3.55
N LYS A 394 -17.10 0.31 4.26
CA LYS A 394 -16.79 0.86 5.58
C LYS A 394 -16.70 2.37 5.55
N ASN A 395 -15.91 2.92 4.63
CA ASN A 395 -15.75 4.37 4.51
C ASN A 395 -17.07 5.07 4.19
N GLY A 396 -17.90 4.49 3.30
CA GLY A 396 -19.25 5.00 3.02
C GLY A 396 -20.16 5.01 4.25
N VAL A 397 -20.15 3.94 5.04
CA VAL A 397 -20.92 3.88 6.30
C VAL A 397 -20.42 4.91 7.32
N LEU A 398 -19.09 5.06 7.48
CA LEU A 398 -18.50 6.09 8.35
C LEU A 398 -18.91 7.51 7.92
N CYS A 399 -18.97 7.77 6.62
CA CYS A 399 -19.50 9.04 6.09
C CYS A 399 -20.97 9.26 6.47
N ILE A 400 -21.81 8.24 6.32
CA ILE A 400 -23.22 8.30 6.74
C ILE A 400 -23.34 8.52 8.26
N MET A 401 -22.54 7.83 9.06
CA MET A 401 -22.52 8.03 10.51
C MET A 401 -22.10 9.45 10.90
N ALA A 402 -21.12 10.03 10.18
CA ALA A 402 -20.72 11.42 10.39
C ALA A 402 -21.82 12.42 10.03
N LEU A 403 -22.53 12.20 8.91
CA LEU A 403 -23.67 13.03 8.49
C LEU A 403 -24.86 12.99 9.45
N ASN A 404 -25.01 11.91 10.22
CA ASN A 404 -26.08 11.77 11.19
C ASN A 404 -25.85 12.62 12.45
N SER A 405 -24.79 13.43 12.49
CA SER A 405 -24.46 14.38 13.56
C SER A 405 -24.50 13.73 14.95
N PRO A 406 -23.64 12.72 15.20
CA PRO A 406 -23.67 11.96 16.45
C PRO A 406 -23.47 12.87 17.65
N VAL A 407 -24.25 12.62 18.71
CA VAL A 407 -24.15 13.31 20.00
C VAL A 407 -23.73 12.32 21.10
N ASP A 408 -23.07 12.80 22.12
CA ASP A 408 -22.72 12.01 23.30
C ASP A 408 -24.00 11.52 23.96
N PHE A 409 -24.23 10.22 24.03
CA PHE A 409 -25.46 9.64 24.55
C PHE A 409 -25.55 9.68 26.08
N SER A 410 -24.49 10.09 26.78
CA SER A 410 -24.50 10.30 28.22
C SER A 410 -25.09 11.68 28.61
N ASN A 411 -24.88 12.73 27.77
CA ASN A 411 -25.23 14.10 28.10
C ASN A 411 -25.88 14.91 26.95
N GLY A 412 -25.89 14.39 25.72
CA GLY A 412 -26.47 15.05 24.54
C GLY A 412 -25.58 16.11 23.88
N GLU A 413 -24.34 16.29 24.32
CA GLU A 413 -23.40 17.20 23.67
C GLU A 413 -23.00 16.71 22.30
N SER A 414 -22.79 17.62 21.34
CA SER A 414 -22.32 17.27 20.02
C SER A 414 -20.91 16.64 20.09
N VAL A 415 -20.72 15.48 19.46
CA VAL A 415 -19.41 14.86 19.34
C VAL A 415 -18.58 15.64 18.32
N SER A 416 -17.45 16.19 18.74
CA SER A 416 -16.52 16.82 17.82
C SER A 416 -15.88 15.75 16.93
N LEU A 417 -16.18 15.81 15.63
CA LEU A 417 -15.62 14.92 14.60
C LEU A 417 -14.36 15.55 13.97
N ASP A 418 -13.56 16.25 14.78
CA ASP A 418 -12.30 16.83 14.34
C ASP A 418 -11.15 15.79 14.27
N ASN A 419 -10.00 16.25 13.81
CA ASN A 419 -8.82 15.41 13.60
C ASN A 419 -8.28 14.73 14.85
N THR A 420 -8.58 15.25 16.05
CA THR A 420 -8.05 14.70 17.31
C THR A 420 -8.80 13.42 17.69
N ASN A 421 -10.06 13.30 17.27
CA ASN A 421 -10.93 12.16 17.61
C ASN A 421 -10.89 11.05 16.54
N ILE A 422 -10.44 11.33 15.30
CA ILE A 422 -10.53 10.41 14.15
C ILE A 422 -9.16 10.05 13.58
N SER A 423 -8.04 10.37 14.24
CA SER A 423 -6.71 10.03 13.74
C SER A 423 -6.47 8.51 13.70
N ARG A 424 -5.56 8.04 12.80
CA ARG A 424 -5.11 6.63 12.78
C ARG A 424 -4.56 6.14 14.13
N SER A 425 -4.00 7.04 14.95
CA SER A 425 -3.57 6.73 16.30
C SER A 425 -4.75 6.52 17.25
N ASN A 426 -5.85 7.24 17.04
CA ASN A 426 -7.08 7.11 17.82
C ASN A 426 -8.01 5.99 17.29
N ALA A 427 -7.81 5.51 16.05
CA ALA A 427 -8.44 4.27 15.59
C ALA A 427 -7.97 3.02 16.38
N LYS A 428 -6.88 3.14 17.15
CA LYS A 428 -6.45 2.16 18.16
C LYS A 428 -7.08 2.37 19.53
N GLU A 429 -7.65 3.54 19.82
CA GLU A 429 -8.42 3.81 21.03
C GLU A 429 -9.91 3.58 20.72
N ASN A 430 -10.24 2.36 20.65
CA ASN A 430 -11.48 1.61 20.57
C ASN A 430 -12.73 2.38 20.96
N HIS A 431 -13.43 2.95 20.00
CA HIS A 431 -14.81 3.43 20.16
C HIS A 431 -15.81 2.28 20.01
N HIS A 432 -15.57 1.17 20.70
CA HIS A 432 -16.46 0.02 20.68
C HIS A 432 -17.65 0.25 21.59
N PHE A 433 -18.85 0.14 21.06
CA PHE A 433 -20.06 0.21 21.84
C PHE A 433 -20.16 -0.97 22.82
N PHE A 434 -19.83 -2.19 22.38
CA PHE A 434 -19.56 -3.34 23.23
C PHE A 434 -18.04 -3.44 23.43
N PRO A 435 -17.53 -3.26 24.67
CA PRO A 435 -16.09 -3.13 24.89
C PRO A 435 -15.27 -4.34 24.46
N PHE A 436 -14.13 -4.08 23.81
CA PHE A 436 -13.23 -5.11 23.32
C PHE A 436 -12.76 -6.09 24.39
N SER A 437 -12.50 -5.60 25.61
CA SER A 437 -12.01 -6.43 26.73
C SER A 437 -12.99 -7.51 27.16
N LEU A 438 -14.28 -7.31 26.89
CA LEU A 438 -15.37 -8.21 27.31
C LEU A 438 -15.85 -9.14 26.17
N GLN A 439 -15.12 -9.21 25.05
CA GLN A 439 -15.51 -9.98 23.86
C GLN A 439 -15.95 -11.42 24.16
N ARG A 440 -15.25 -12.11 25.06
CA ARG A 440 -15.59 -13.50 25.44
C ARG A 440 -16.92 -13.59 26.19
N GLU A 441 -17.26 -12.58 26.97
CA GLU A 441 -18.52 -12.52 27.71
C GLU A 441 -19.71 -12.27 26.77
N PHE A 442 -19.46 -11.69 25.60
CA PHE A 442 -20.44 -11.49 24.54
C PHE A 442 -20.47 -12.64 23.52
N GLY A 443 -19.78 -13.76 23.78
CA GLY A 443 -19.77 -14.92 22.90
C GLY A 443 -18.97 -14.73 21.59
N THR A 444 -18.09 -13.71 21.53
CA THR A 444 -17.36 -13.37 20.30
C THR A 444 -15.84 -13.39 20.51
N ASN A 445 -15.08 -13.14 19.46
CA ASN A 445 -13.61 -13.14 19.43
C ASN A 445 -13.06 -11.78 18.96
N ASN A 446 -11.74 -11.68 18.85
CA ASN A 446 -11.05 -10.46 18.43
C ASN A 446 -11.56 -9.90 17.09
N ASP A 447 -11.93 -10.76 16.16
CA ASP A 447 -12.43 -10.38 14.84
C ASP A 447 -13.90 -9.95 14.92
N GLY A 448 -14.71 -10.69 15.65
CA GLY A 448 -16.12 -10.43 15.81
C GLY A 448 -16.43 -9.17 16.61
N ILE A 449 -15.60 -8.78 17.58
CA ILE A 449 -15.82 -7.54 18.34
C ILE A 449 -15.37 -6.28 17.56
N ASN A 450 -14.44 -6.42 16.59
CA ASN A 450 -13.93 -5.33 15.77
C ASN A 450 -14.78 -5.02 14.52
N LEU A 451 -16.06 -5.33 14.57
CA LEU A 451 -16.98 -5.05 13.47
C LEU A 451 -17.32 -3.57 13.36
N LEU A 452 -17.52 -3.09 12.12
CA LEU A 452 -18.00 -1.74 11.82
C LEU A 452 -19.28 -1.41 12.60
N LEU A 453 -20.21 -2.36 12.69
CA LEU A 453 -21.48 -2.19 13.38
C LEU A 453 -21.36 -2.12 14.91
N ASN A 454 -20.20 -2.45 15.48
CA ASN A 454 -19.90 -2.22 16.89
C ASN A 454 -19.20 -0.87 17.16
N PHE A 455 -18.85 -0.13 16.09
CA PHE A 455 -18.16 1.14 16.20
C PHE A 455 -19.16 2.31 16.35
N ALA A 456 -18.86 3.27 17.26
CA ALA A 456 -19.62 4.51 17.43
C ALA A 456 -18.67 5.72 17.50
N PHE A 457 -19.06 6.86 16.95
CA PHE A 457 -18.36 8.11 17.17
C PHE A 457 -18.73 8.68 18.55
N ILE A 458 -17.88 8.51 19.53
CA ILE A 458 -18.09 9.01 20.90
C ILE A 458 -16.93 9.90 21.33
N SER A 459 -17.16 10.75 22.34
CA SER A 459 -16.14 11.60 22.92
C SER A 459 -15.09 10.77 23.66
N LYS A 460 -13.87 11.30 23.78
CA LYS A 460 -12.80 10.65 24.56
C LYS A 460 -13.18 10.49 26.03
N SER A 461 -13.93 11.45 26.60
CA SER A 461 -14.43 11.36 27.98
C SER A 461 -15.42 10.21 28.11
N LEU A 462 -16.40 10.10 27.21
CA LEU A 462 -17.35 9.02 27.23
C LEU A 462 -16.70 7.65 27.06
N ASN A 463 -15.74 7.53 26.14
CA ASN A 463 -14.97 6.30 25.98
C ASN A 463 -14.22 5.92 27.27
N GLY A 464 -13.65 6.90 27.99
CA GLY A 464 -13.01 6.74 29.28
C GLY A 464 -13.99 6.34 30.41
N GLU A 465 -15.26 6.76 30.34
CA GLU A 465 -16.29 6.36 31.30
C GLU A 465 -16.82 4.94 31.07
N ILE A 466 -16.96 4.54 29.80
CA ILE A 466 -17.40 3.20 29.42
C ILE A 466 -16.34 2.15 29.81
N LEU A 467 -15.06 2.36 29.45
CA LEU A 467 -13.97 1.43 29.72
C LEU A 467 -14.34 -0.05 29.44
N ASN A 468 -14.41 -0.82 30.53
CA ASN A 468 -14.71 -2.25 30.51
C ASN A 468 -16.11 -2.57 31.07
N LYS A 469 -17.04 -1.63 31.04
CA LYS A 469 -18.40 -1.85 31.54
C LYS A 469 -19.28 -2.42 30.44
N LYS A 470 -20.11 -3.40 30.78
CA LYS A 470 -21.13 -3.93 29.85
C LYS A 470 -22.16 -2.86 29.50
N PRO A 471 -22.74 -2.89 28.28
CA PRO A 471 -23.81 -1.99 27.89
C PRO A 471 -24.96 -1.99 28.88
N SER A 472 -25.38 -3.14 29.44
CA SER A 472 -26.41 -3.25 30.47
C SER A 472 -26.13 -2.41 31.72
N ILE A 473 -24.85 -2.15 32.03
CA ILE A 473 -24.44 -1.38 33.21
C ILE A 473 -24.37 0.11 32.88
N TYR A 474 -23.55 0.50 31.85
CA TYR A 474 -23.34 1.91 31.59
C TYR A 474 -24.58 2.60 31.00
N LEU A 475 -25.38 1.91 30.18
CA LEU A 475 -26.61 2.47 29.63
C LEU A 475 -27.67 2.72 30.73
N LYS A 476 -27.75 1.85 31.73
CA LYS A 476 -28.65 2.08 32.89
C LYS A 476 -28.23 3.31 33.70
N ASP A 477 -26.92 3.50 33.89
CA ASP A 477 -26.40 4.69 34.57
C ASP A 477 -26.71 5.94 33.77
N TYR A 478 -26.46 5.96 32.45
CA TYR A 478 -26.76 7.11 31.62
C TYR A 478 -28.23 7.41 31.49
N ALA A 479 -29.08 6.39 31.39
CA ALA A 479 -30.55 6.59 31.38
C ALA A 479 -31.08 7.23 32.66
N SER A 480 -30.44 7.04 33.80
CA SER A 480 -30.83 7.66 35.06
C SER A 480 -30.56 9.17 35.09
N ARG A 481 -29.62 9.67 34.30
CA ARG A 481 -29.19 11.08 34.29
C ARG A 481 -29.48 11.80 32.96
N ASN A 482 -29.80 11.08 31.88
CA ASN A 482 -30.17 11.63 30.58
C ASN A 482 -31.51 11.09 30.11
N LYS A 483 -32.54 11.95 30.16
CA LYS A 483 -33.88 11.57 29.73
C LYS A 483 -34.04 11.39 28.22
N ASN A 484 -33.10 11.95 27.42
CA ASN A 484 -33.11 11.91 25.97
C ASN A 484 -32.14 10.84 25.42
N ILE A 485 -31.79 9.82 26.22
CA ILE A 485 -30.81 8.82 25.83
C ILE A 485 -31.21 8.07 24.54
N THR A 486 -32.49 7.79 24.36
CA THR A 486 -33.00 7.08 23.19
C THR A 486 -32.81 7.90 21.92
N GLU A 487 -33.16 9.19 21.96
CA GLU A 487 -32.94 10.11 20.83
C GLU A 487 -31.47 10.29 20.54
N ASN A 488 -30.63 10.37 21.57
CA ASN A 488 -29.20 10.48 21.41
C ASN A 488 -28.59 9.22 20.77
N LEU A 489 -29.03 8.02 21.18
CA LEU A 489 -28.62 6.76 20.58
C LEU A 489 -29.06 6.61 19.11
N GLN A 490 -30.19 7.18 18.72
CA GLN A 490 -30.65 7.20 17.33
C GLN A 490 -29.66 7.94 16.41
N THR A 491 -28.94 8.94 16.94
CA THR A 491 -27.89 9.62 16.16
C THR A 491 -26.70 8.68 15.78
N HIS A 492 -26.61 7.54 16.48
CA HIS A 492 -25.63 6.47 16.22
C HIS A 492 -26.26 5.26 15.49
N PHE A 493 -27.45 5.38 14.93
CA PHE A 493 -28.19 4.27 14.32
C PHE A 493 -28.50 3.14 15.31
N ILE A 494 -28.76 3.49 16.55
CA ILE A 494 -29.21 2.57 17.61
C ILE A 494 -30.66 2.95 17.92
N ASN A 495 -31.61 2.24 17.28
CA ASN A 495 -33.01 2.41 17.50
C ASN A 495 -33.43 1.79 18.84
N GLU A 496 -34.70 1.91 19.21
CA GLU A 496 -35.20 1.41 20.49
C GLU A 496 -34.99 -0.10 20.66
N LYS A 497 -35.17 -0.89 19.61
CA LYS A 497 -34.95 -2.35 19.64
C LYS A 497 -33.48 -2.70 19.83
N ALA A 498 -32.55 -2.05 19.10
CA ALA A 498 -31.09 -2.21 19.31
C ALA A 498 -30.68 -1.77 20.72
N TYR A 499 -31.29 -0.69 21.26
CA TYR A 499 -31.06 -0.25 22.62
C TYR A 499 -31.51 -1.31 23.65
N GLN A 500 -32.69 -1.93 23.48
CA GLN A 500 -33.14 -3.05 24.33
C GLN A 500 -32.21 -4.24 24.30
N TYR A 501 -31.67 -4.61 23.09
CA TYR A 501 -30.67 -5.68 22.98
C TYR A 501 -29.39 -5.30 23.71
N ALA A 502 -28.93 -4.07 23.59
CA ALA A 502 -27.73 -3.60 24.28
C ALA A 502 -27.89 -3.62 25.80
N GLN A 503 -29.09 -3.23 26.34
CA GLN A 503 -29.42 -3.32 27.78
C GLN A 503 -29.40 -4.77 28.31
N GLN A 504 -29.54 -5.76 27.44
CA GLN A 504 -29.55 -7.18 27.78
C GLN A 504 -28.19 -7.84 27.42
N ASP A 505 -27.20 -7.07 27.00
CA ASP A 505 -25.89 -7.53 26.52
C ASP A 505 -25.97 -8.53 25.33
N ARG A 506 -27.03 -8.47 24.56
CA ARG A 506 -27.26 -9.32 23.37
C ARG A 506 -26.53 -8.76 22.17
N TYR A 507 -25.25 -9.10 22.03
CA TYR A 507 -24.34 -8.54 21.04
C TYR A 507 -24.77 -8.80 19.60
N GLU A 508 -25.05 -10.05 19.23
CA GLU A 508 -25.40 -10.43 17.85
C GLU A 508 -26.69 -9.78 17.38
N ASP A 509 -27.73 -9.77 18.24
CA ASP A 509 -29.00 -9.11 17.95
C ASP A 509 -28.85 -7.59 17.77
N PHE A 510 -27.99 -6.97 18.61
CA PHE A 510 -27.65 -5.57 18.49
C PHE A 510 -26.97 -5.27 17.14
N ILE A 511 -25.97 -6.07 16.71
CA ILE A 511 -25.27 -5.92 15.44
C ILE A 511 -26.26 -6.04 14.27
N GLN A 512 -27.15 -7.03 14.29
CA GLN A 512 -28.17 -7.21 13.25
C GLN A 512 -29.12 -6.03 13.16
N GLU A 513 -29.70 -5.61 14.26
CA GLU A 513 -30.69 -4.52 14.29
C GLU A 513 -30.07 -3.19 13.86
N ARG A 514 -28.83 -2.90 14.34
CA ARG A 514 -28.11 -1.71 13.91
C ARG A 514 -27.73 -1.77 12.42
N GLY A 515 -27.41 -2.95 11.91
CA GLY A 515 -27.18 -3.19 10.49
C GLY A 515 -28.40 -2.87 9.64
N VAL A 516 -29.61 -3.22 10.10
CA VAL A 516 -30.89 -2.89 9.45
C VAL A 516 -31.07 -1.37 9.36
N GLU A 517 -30.83 -0.63 10.45
CA GLU A 517 -30.96 0.83 10.46
C GLU A 517 -29.99 1.51 9.49
N ILE A 518 -28.73 1.06 9.48
CA ILE A 518 -27.71 1.60 8.57
C ILE A 518 -28.05 1.26 7.11
N LEU A 519 -28.49 0.04 6.81
CA LEU A 519 -28.90 -0.37 5.47
C LEU A 519 -30.10 0.46 4.98
N ARG A 520 -31.10 0.70 5.84
CA ARG A 520 -32.25 1.55 5.55
C ARG A 520 -31.80 2.98 5.20
N LYS A 521 -30.81 3.51 5.91
CA LYS A 521 -30.22 4.82 5.60
C LYS A 521 -29.47 4.82 4.28
N ILE A 522 -28.71 3.77 3.96
CA ILE A 522 -28.04 3.60 2.66
C ILE A 522 -29.09 3.66 1.54
N HIS A 523 -30.17 2.88 1.64
CA HIS A 523 -31.27 2.88 0.65
C HIS A 523 -31.89 4.26 0.47
N SER A 524 -32.04 5.04 1.54
CA SER A 524 -32.57 6.41 1.46
C SER A 524 -31.68 7.37 0.66
N TYR A 525 -30.36 7.18 0.70
CA TYR A 525 -29.39 7.98 -0.07
C TYR A 525 -29.26 7.52 -1.52
N THR A 526 -29.47 6.25 -1.78
CA THR A 526 -29.27 5.63 -3.11
C THR A 526 -30.57 5.55 -3.91
N LYS A 527 -31.69 5.99 -3.34
CA LYS A 527 -33.04 5.91 -3.94
C LYS A 527 -33.39 4.50 -4.47
N THR A 528 -32.73 3.48 -3.93
CA THR A 528 -33.12 2.10 -4.23
C THR A 528 -34.45 1.82 -3.54
N GLU A 529 -35.45 1.39 -4.30
CA GLU A 529 -36.72 0.98 -3.74
C GLU A 529 -36.47 -0.11 -2.70
N ASN A 530 -37.12 0.01 -1.55
CA ASN A 530 -37.08 -1.00 -0.50
C ASN A 530 -37.54 -2.34 -1.07
N ASN A 531 -36.61 -3.19 -1.48
CA ASN A 531 -36.88 -4.61 -1.36
C ASN A 531 -37.19 -4.83 0.11
N PRO A 532 -38.36 -5.43 0.46
CA PRO A 532 -38.69 -5.67 1.85
C PRO A 532 -37.48 -6.36 2.45
N ILE A 533 -36.94 -5.77 3.53
CA ILE A 533 -35.94 -6.44 4.37
C ILE A 533 -36.68 -7.68 4.83
N ASP A 534 -36.34 -8.83 4.26
CA ASP A 534 -37.07 -10.06 4.51
C ASP A 534 -36.86 -10.41 5.97
N ASP A 535 -37.86 -10.20 6.81
CA ASP A 535 -37.81 -10.51 8.25
C ASP A 535 -37.55 -12.01 8.52
N THR A 536 -37.54 -12.83 7.46
CA THR A 536 -37.23 -14.26 7.53
C THR A 536 -35.72 -14.56 7.62
N ASP A 537 -34.85 -13.55 7.47
CA ASP A 537 -33.40 -13.72 7.60
C ASP A 537 -32.88 -13.67 9.06
N THR A 538 -33.77 -13.76 10.06
CA THR A 538 -33.45 -13.68 11.49
C THR A 538 -32.95 -14.97 12.14
N ALA A 539 -32.83 -16.08 11.41
CA ALA A 539 -32.18 -17.27 11.92
C ALA A 539 -30.73 -17.36 11.40
N ILE A 540 -29.78 -17.02 12.25
CA ILE A 540 -28.39 -17.41 12.04
C ILE A 540 -28.33 -18.91 12.39
N ASP A 541 -28.44 -19.76 11.40
CA ASP A 541 -27.86 -21.09 11.53
C ASP A 541 -26.34 -20.89 11.66
N VAL A 542 -25.84 -21.21 12.84
CA VAL A 542 -24.41 -21.33 13.10
C VAL A 542 -23.93 -22.59 12.37
N ASP A 543 -23.79 -22.45 11.06
CA ASP A 543 -23.02 -23.40 10.26
C ASP A 543 -21.67 -22.72 9.97
N ASP A 544 -20.71 -23.16 10.72
CA ASP A 544 -19.30 -22.82 10.66
C ASP A 544 -18.77 -23.32 9.32
N ASN A 545 -18.85 -22.53 8.29
CA ASN A 545 -18.09 -22.62 7.03
C ASN A 545 -18.86 -22.11 5.82
N THR A 546 -18.92 -20.79 5.63
CA THR A 546 -18.82 -20.26 4.24
C THR A 546 -18.56 -18.77 4.28
N THR A 547 -17.34 -18.39 4.04
CA THR A 547 -16.92 -17.04 3.64
C THR A 547 -17.46 -16.73 2.24
N SER A 548 -18.64 -16.10 2.14
CA SER A 548 -19.04 -15.45 0.89
C SER A 548 -18.67 -13.98 0.92
N VAL A 549 -17.40 -13.69 0.74
CA VAL A 549 -16.93 -12.47 0.07
C VAL A 549 -17.51 -12.53 -1.32
N ILE A 550 -18.24 -11.48 -1.81
CA ILE A 550 -18.45 -11.31 -3.25
C ILE A 550 -17.04 -11.28 -3.85
N PRO A 551 -16.61 -12.32 -4.59
CA PRO A 551 -15.22 -12.42 -4.97
C PRO A 551 -14.98 -11.45 -6.12
N LYS A 552 -13.91 -10.65 -6.07
CA LYS A 552 -13.08 -10.64 -7.29
C LYS A 552 -13.05 -12.09 -7.73
N ARG A 553 -13.60 -12.44 -8.91
CA ARG A 553 -13.55 -13.81 -9.45
C ARG A 553 -12.09 -14.26 -9.34
N ARG A 554 -11.78 -14.97 -8.26
CA ARG A 554 -10.44 -15.53 -8.06
C ARG A 554 -10.32 -16.56 -9.17
N ALA A 555 -9.22 -16.47 -9.91
CA ALA A 555 -8.94 -17.51 -10.90
C ALA A 555 -9.11 -18.87 -10.24
N THR A 556 -9.94 -19.69 -10.82
CA THR A 556 -10.13 -21.07 -10.42
C THR A 556 -9.43 -22.00 -11.42
N PHE A 557 -9.03 -23.16 -10.96
CA PHE A 557 -8.21 -24.10 -11.72
C PHE A 557 -8.81 -25.50 -11.62
N SER A 558 -8.69 -26.26 -12.71
CA SER A 558 -8.97 -27.71 -12.74
C SER A 558 -7.65 -28.48 -12.69
N ILE A 559 -7.71 -29.72 -12.23
CA ILE A 559 -6.58 -30.66 -12.23
C ILE A 559 -6.96 -31.81 -13.15
N ASN A 560 -6.24 -31.99 -14.26
CA ASN A 560 -6.55 -32.95 -15.32
C ASN A 560 -8.00 -32.83 -15.85
N GLY A 561 -8.52 -31.61 -15.95
CA GLY A 561 -9.88 -31.31 -16.38
C GLY A 561 -10.96 -31.54 -15.31
N GLU A 562 -10.62 -31.98 -14.11
CA GLU A 562 -11.54 -32.28 -13.01
C GLU A 562 -11.50 -31.22 -11.91
N GLY A 563 -12.66 -30.96 -11.30
CA GLY A 563 -12.84 -30.06 -10.18
C GLY A 563 -12.71 -28.59 -10.56
N THR A 564 -12.96 -27.71 -9.58
CA THR A 564 -12.78 -26.25 -9.72
C THR A 564 -12.31 -25.73 -8.37
N TYR A 565 -11.03 -25.41 -8.28
CA TYR A 565 -10.37 -25.08 -7.03
C TYR A 565 -9.78 -23.66 -7.06
N PRO A 566 -9.90 -22.89 -5.96
CA PRO A 566 -9.08 -21.69 -5.77
C PRO A 566 -7.59 -22.05 -5.71
N LEU A 567 -6.73 -21.11 -6.04
CA LEU A 567 -5.29 -21.28 -6.26
C LEU A 567 -4.58 -22.08 -5.13
N GLY A 568 -4.78 -21.72 -3.84
CA GLY A 568 -4.18 -22.46 -2.72
C GLY A 568 -4.75 -23.88 -2.58
N ARG A 569 -6.05 -24.05 -2.78
CA ARG A 569 -6.71 -25.36 -2.78
C ARG A 569 -6.24 -26.27 -3.93
N THR A 570 -5.90 -25.71 -5.09
CA THR A 570 -5.32 -26.48 -6.20
C THR A 570 -4.00 -27.14 -5.79
N VAL A 571 -3.15 -26.41 -5.06
CA VAL A 571 -1.88 -26.95 -4.55
C VAL A 571 -2.14 -28.07 -3.55
N LEU A 572 -3.05 -27.87 -2.60
CA LEU A 572 -3.43 -28.89 -1.62
C LEU A 572 -3.93 -30.17 -2.32
N GLU A 573 -4.83 -30.03 -3.28
CA GLU A 573 -5.43 -31.16 -3.99
C GLU A 573 -4.41 -31.93 -4.85
N VAL A 574 -3.46 -31.25 -5.49
CA VAL A 574 -2.36 -31.91 -6.21
C VAL A 574 -1.52 -32.74 -5.25
N ILE A 575 -1.13 -32.17 -4.09
CA ILE A 575 -0.30 -32.89 -3.11
C ILE A 575 -1.09 -34.06 -2.49
N LYS A 576 -2.39 -33.91 -2.18
CA LYS A 576 -3.28 -34.99 -1.72
C LYS A 576 -3.33 -36.13 -2.72
N ARG A 577 -3.57 -35.83 -3.99
CA ARG A 577 -3.65 -36.84 -5.07
C ARG A 577 -2.29 -37.52 -5.25
N TYR A 578 -1.19 -36.77 -5.19
CA TYR A 578 0.15 -37.37 -5.30
C TYR A 578 0.42 -38.37 -4.17
N VAL A 579 0.16 -37.98 -2.91
CA VAL A 579 0.36 -38.85 -1.74
C VAL A 579 -0.56 -40.08 -1.80
N SER A 580 -1.79 -39.93 -2.24
CA SER A 580 -2.72 -41.07 -2.39
C SER A 580 -2.28 -42.11 -3.44
N MET A 581 -1.56 -41.66 -4.48
CA MET A 581 -0.97 -42.51 -5.51
C MET A 581 0.37 -43.14 -5.10
N HIS A 582 0.99 -42.63 -4.04
CA HIS A 582 2.26 -43.11 -3.49
C HIS A 582 2.12 -43.49 -2.00
N PRO A 583 1.37 -44.55 -1.68
CA PRO A 583 1.14 -44.92 -0.30
C PRO A 583 2.44 -45.32 0.39
N GLY A 584 2.68 -44.69 1.56
CA GLY A 584 3.89 -44.89 2.35
C GLY A 584 5.06 -43.94 2.03
N ILE A 585 4.82 -42.89 1.25
CA ILE A 585 5.81 -41.83 1.01
C ILE A 585 6.16 -41.10 2.33
N THR A 586 7.43 -40.78 2.50
CA THR A 586 7.95 -40.05 3.63
C THR A 586 7.98 -38.53 3.37
N PHE A 587 8.13 -37.73 4.42
CA PHE A 587 8.28 -36.27 4.32
C PHE A 587 9.47 -35.87 3.42
N ALA A 588 10.60 -36.54 3.57
CA ALA A 588 11.79 -36.27 2.77
C ALA A 588 11.57 -36.57 1.29
N GLU A 589 10.99 -37.71 0.94
CA GLU A 589 10.70 -38.08 -0.45
C GLU A 589 9.67 -37.12 -1.08
N LEU A 590 8.62 -36.72 -0.36
CA LEU A 590 7.67 -35.74 -0.84
C LEU A 590 8.32 -34.35 -1.05
N ARG A 591 9.30 -34.01 -0.23
CA ARG A 591 10.08 -32.77 -0.33
C ARG A 591 11.03 -32.75 -1.54
N GLU A 592 11.51 -33.90 -1.99
CA GLU A 592 12.27 -34.00 -3.24
C GLU A 592 11.38 -33.71 -4.46
N VAL A 593 10.12 -34.14 -4.41
CA VAL A 593 9.14 -33.89 -5.48
C VAL A 593 8.63 -32.46 -5.50
N PHE A 594 8.32 -31.88 -4.33
CA PHE A 594 7.86 -30.50 -4.19
C PHE A 594 8.79 -29.71 -3.28
N PRO A 595 9.95 -29.27 -3.78
CA PRO A 595 10.99 -28.67 -2.98
C PRO A 595 10.65 -27.25 -2.50
N ASN A 596 11.26 -26.82 -1.39
CA ASN A 596 11.08 -25.48 -0.83
C ASN A 596 11.49 -24.37 -1.81
N SER A 597 12.38 -24.65 -2.76
CA SER A 597 12.82 -23.71 -3.80
C SER A 597 11.66 -23.22 -4.69
N ILE A 598 10.57 -23.97 -4.81
CA ILE A 598 9.32 -23.52 -5.48
C ILE A 598 8.83 -22.21 -4.87
N ARG A 599 8.98 -22.03 -3.56
CA ARG A 599 8.59 -20.82 -2.84
C ARG A 599 9.76 -19.87 -2.55
N ASN A 600 10.90 -20.04 -3.19
CA ASN A 600 12.12 -19.24 -2.98
C ASN A 600 12.52 -19.14 -1.49
N THR A 601 12.43 -20.25 -0.76
CA THR A 601 12.77 -20.33 0.66
C THR A 601 13.57 -21.61 0.97
N ASN A 602 14.48 -21.50 1.93
CA ASN A 602 15.19 -22.65 2.51
C ASN A 602 14.63 -22.99 3.91
N ILE A 603 13.52 -22.34 4.30
CA ILE A 603 12.93 -22.51 5.63
C ILE A 603 11.72 -23.43 5.51
N ASP A 604 11.73 -24.56 6.17
CA ASP A 604 10.75 -25.63 6.04
C ASP A 604 9.30 -25.17 6.28
N TYR A 605 9.03 -24.41 7.33
CA TYR A 605 7.68 -23.92 7.61
C TYR A 605 7.17 -22.85 6.61
N ARG A 606 8.01 -22.37 5.69
CA ARG A 606 7.64 -21.46 4.58
C ARG A 606 7.60 -22.16 3.22
N GLY A 607 7.86 -23.45 3.16
CA GLY A 607 7.80 -24.26 1.96
C GLY A 607 6.39 -24.49 1.42
N CYS A 608 6.25 -25.40 0.48
CA CYS A 608 4.93 -25.82 -0.04
C CYS A 608 4.06 -26.45 1.05
N PHE A 609 4.68 -27.19 1.96
CA PHE A 609 4.07 -27.84 3.12
C PHE A 609 5.07 -27.91 4.27
N THR A 610 4.57 -28.15 5.47
CA THR A 610 5.38 -28.36 6.69
C THR A 610 4.72 -29.43 7.56
N THR A 611 5.39 -29.90 8.64
CA THR A 611 4.74 -30.78 9.60
C THR A 611 3.57 -30.07 10.30
N ILE A 612 2.56 -30.83 10.71
CA ILE A 612 1.42 -30.24 11.44
C ILE A 612 1.86 -29.61 12.76
N GLU A 613 2.90 -30.14 13.42
CA GLU A 613 3.48 -29.62 14.65
C GLU A 613 4.07 -28.24 14.42
N ASP A 614 4.85 -28.06 13.35
CA ASP A 614 5.43 -26.78 12.96
C ASP A 614 4.35 -25.77 12.52
N ALA A 615 3.32 -26.23 11.80
CA ALA A 615 2.20 -25.39 11.39
C ALA A 615 1.41 -24.85 12.58
N LEU A 616 1.24 -25.65 13.64
CA LEU A 616 0.54 -25.29 14.89
C LEU A 616 1.41 -24.48 15.85
N SER A 617 2.72 -24.72 15.89
CA SER A 617 3.66 -24.00 16.75
C SER A 617 4.06 -22.62 16.22
N GLY A 618 3.87 -22.37 14.92
CA GLY A 618 4.20 -21.13 14.25
C GLY A 618 3.27 -19.98 14.62
N LYS A 619 3.82 -18.77 14.74
CA LYS A 619 3.08 -17.52 14.94
C LYS A 619 2.17 -17.11 13.76
N ASP A 620 2.25 -17.83 12.65
CA ASP A 620 1.55 -17.54 11.40
C ASP A 620 0.59 -18.68 11.02
N LYS A 621 -0.72 -18.41 11.08
CA LYS A 621 -1.78 -19.32 10.60
C LYS A 621 -1.85 -19.33 9.07
N ARG A 622 -0.84 -19.91 8.41
CA ARG A 622 -0.71 -19.86 6.93
C ARG A 622 -0.73 -21.24 6.28
N HIS A 623 -1.36 -22.22 6.93
CA HIS A 623 -1.45 -23.59 6.45
C HIS A 623 -2.90 -24.09 6.56
N PHE A 624 -3.27 -25.05 5.70
CA PHE A 624 -4.50 -25.81 5.82
C PHE A 624 -4.34 -26.80 6.99
N ILE A 625 -4.97 -26.55 8.12
CA ILE A 625 -4.83 -27.34 9.37
C ILE A 625 -6.13 -28.03 9.79
N ASP A 626 -7.22 -27.87 9.02
CA ASP A 626 -8.46 -28.57 9.29
C ASP A 626 -8.26 -30.08 9.11
N GLU A 627 -8.95 -30.88 9.90
CA GLU A 627 -8.74 -32.35 9.98
C GLU A 627 -8.85 -33.03 8.60
N GLU A 628 -9.75 -32.55 7.74
CA GLU A 628 -9.92 -33.02 6.37
C GLU A 628 -8.80 -32.57 5.41
N ASP A 629 -8.02 -31.56 5.75
CA ASP A 629 -6.95 -30.97 4.94
C ASP A 629 -5.56 -31.47 5.29
N VAL A 630 -5.42 -32.07 6.47
CA VAL A 630 -4.18 -32.70 6.92
C VAL A 630 -3.87 -33.91 6.07
N ILE A 631 -2.63 -34.02 5.61
CA ILE A 631 -2.17 -35.14 4.80
C ILE A 631 -1.29 -36.05 5.67
N HIS A 632 -1.62 -37.33 5.68
CA HIS A 632 -0.91 -38.34 6.46
C HIS A 632 0.18 -38.99 5.61
N LEU A 633 1.43 -38.85 6.01
CA LEU A 633 2.59 -39.52 5.43
C LEU A 633 3.00 -40.72 6.30
N LYS A 634 3.98 -41.49 5.82
CA LYS A 634 4.49 -42.65 6.58
C LYS A 634 5.13 -42.29 7.93
N ASP A 635 5.79 -41.15 7.98
CA ASP A 635 6.63 -40.70 9.10
C ASP A 635 6.08 -39.48 9.86
N CYS A 636 5.16 -38.71 9.27
CA CYS A 636 4.53 -37.57 9.95
C CYS A 636 3.21 -37.13 9.27
N ASN A 637 2.51 -36.20 9.91
CA ASN A 637 1.37 -35.49 9.31
C ASN A 637 1.82 -34.12 8.83
N ILE A 638 1.31 -33.68 7.67
CA ILE A 638 1.70 -32.41 7.05
C ILE A 638 0.49 -31.51 6.81
N ALA A 639 0.77 -30.19 6.80
CA ALA A 639 -0.14 -29.14 6.42
C ALA A 639 0.44 -28.35 5.24
N VAL A 640 -0.38 -28.14 4.20
CA VAL A 640 0.00 -27.39 2.99
C VAL A 640 -0.21 -25.90 3.20
N SER A 641 0.66 -25.07 2.64
CA SER A 641 0.56 -23.61 2.77
C SER A 641 -0.68 -23.05 2.06
N THR A 642 -1.37 -22.10 2.70
CA THR A 642 -2.50 -21.35 2.12
C THR A 642 -2.04 -20.15 1.28
N GLU A 643 -0.80 -19.72 1.40
CA GLU A 643 -0.27 -18.50 0.79
C GLU A 643 0.29 -18.74 -0.60
N TRP A 644 -0.58 -18.71 -1.59
CA TRP A 644 -0.23 -18.80 -2.99
C TRP A 644 -0.78 -17.60 -3.77
N GLY A 645 0.09 -16.88 -4.51
CA GLY A 645 -0.27 -15.81 -5.43
C GLY A 645 -0.12 -16.28 -6.88
N ALA A 646 -0.92 -15.74 -7.79
CA ALA A 646 -0.78 -15.97 -9.23
C ALA A 646 0.50 -15.27 -9.74
N GLY A 647 1.66 -15.91 -9.58
CA GLY A 647 2.97 -15.38 -9.93
C GLY A 647 3.98 -16.48 -10.19
N PRO A 648 5.29 -16.16 -10.31
CA PRO A 648 6.34 -17.12 -10.66
C PRO A 648 6.36 -18.39 -9.79
N MET A 649 6.12 -18.25 -8.48
CA MET A 649 6.07 -19.40 -7.56
C MET A 649 4.99 -20.42 -7.93
N TYR A 650 3.81 -19.94 -8.31
CA TYR A 650 2.71 -20.82 -8.72
C TYR A 650 2.98 -21.46 -10.09
N SER A 651 3.60 -20.70 -11.02
CA SER A 651 4.01 -21.26 -12.32
C SER A 651 5.03 -22.37 -12.13
N THR A 652 6.02 -22.20 -11.27
CA THR A 652 7.02 -23.24 -10.94
C THR A 652 6.35 -24.46 -10.29
N PHE A 653 5.35 -24.26 -9.41
CA PHE A 653 4.59 -25.36 -8.85
C PHE A 653 3.80 -26.12 -9.94
N CYS A 654 3.17 -25.39 -10.89
CA CYS A 654 2.44 -26.01 -11.99
C CYS A 654 3.35 -26.84 -12.92
N GLU A 655 4.59 -26.37 -13.17
CA GLU A 655 5.59 -27.12 -13.93
C GLU A 655 5.97 -28.42 -13.20
N CYS A 656 6.27 -28.33 -11.90
CA CYS A 656 6.58 -29.46 -11.06
C CYS A 656 5.40 -30.47 -10.98
N ALA A 657 4.17 -29.99 -10.82
CA ALA A 657 2.98 -30.82 -10.84
C ALA A 657 2.77 -31.53 -12.19
N LYS A 658 3.06 -30.85 -13.31
CA LYS A 658 2.98 -31.39 -14.65
C LYS A 658 3.97 -32.53 -14.88
N GLU A 659 5.19 -32.42 -14.35
CA GLU A 659 6.18 -33.49 -14.37
C GLU A 659 5.69 -34.76 -13.63
N GLN A 660 4.80 -34.56 -12.64
CA GLN A 660 4.16 -35.66 -11.90
C GLN A 660 2.82 -36.12 -12.50
N GLY A 661 2.46 -35.63 -13.69
CA GLY A 661 1.24 -36.05 -14.41
C GLY A 661 -0.01 -35.24 -14.06
N TYR A 662 0.11 -34.13 -13.32
CA TYR A 662 -1.02 -33.25 -12.96
C TYR A 662 -1.03 -31.99 -13.83
N LEU A 663 -1.91 -31.93 -14.82
CA LEU A 663 -2.12 -30.75 -15.65
C LEU A 663 -3.08 -29.78 -14.94
N ILE A 664 -2.59 -28.61 -14.60
CA ILE A 664 -3.37 -27.55 -13.95
C ILE A 664 -3.78 -26.53 -15.01
N GLU A 665 -5.08 -26.36 -15.21
CA GLU A 665 -5.66 -25.46 -16.20
C GLU A 665 -6.56 -24.42 -15.52
N LYS A 666 -6.49 -23.17 -15.97
CA LYS A 666 -7.34 -22.10 -15.48
C LYS A 666 -8.74 -22.29 -16.06
N THR A 667 -9.77 -22.37 -15.19
CA THR A 667 -11.18 -22.59 -15.57
C THR A 667 -11.98 -21.27 -15.63
N MET A 668 -11.56 -20.22 -14.93
CA MET A 668 -12.11 -18.85 -15.00
C MET A 668 -11.07 -17.80 -14.68
#